data_900a9477ae744c56586a9b8e22392af2
#
_entry.id   900a9477ae744c56586a9b8e22392af2
#
_cell.length_a   1.000
_cell.length_b   1.000
_cell.length_c   1.000
_cell.angle_alpha   90.00
_cell.angle_beta   90.00
_cell.angle_gamma   90.00
#
_symmetry.space_group_name_H-M   'P 1'
#
loop_
_entity.id
_entity.type
_entity.pdbx_description
1 polymer ?
#
loop_
_entity_poly.entity_id
_entity_poly.type
_entity_poly.pdbx_seq_one_letter_code
_entity_poly.pdbx_strand_id
1 'polypeptide(L)'
;MTERGGNRNRGLRVLLPAVLALTLTAAGLAACQPPPSQVDIYSFAGGCHALKDETTGRFVGRDTLGWTATVPQSRATPFTTQATGLGRYLLYGPGGQQPAVGPVDLVTTTTTPGPAADWTVAARERRISFRNVSNGRGLTVNSAGRLASGAGAEARWSFVAATGCTAFPEVQVNASGTPLRGSSPTAPVRGFVDAHGHIAAFQFLGGQFHCGRPWSPYGVTVALRDCPDHQPNGAGAVAENFFNTGTPVGTHSTQGWPAFDGWPRPESLTHEGTYWKWLERAWRGGQRIIVNLLVQNRALCEIYPLKNSACNDMESARIQAREMFALQDYIDAQFKGPGKGFLRIVRTPAEARQVINDGKLAVVLGIEVSEVLDCGLSNGAPLCTEQDIDAGLDELYAMGVRSVFPIHKFDNALGGTAMDSGATGILVNLGNKYATGRWWQAGPCPAGSETDKTPDNLTSGDRAALQAIFGPVVTPLFNDVPAYGAGPLCNPRGLTALGAYAVNAMIDRGMLIETDHMSAKARDATLDILEARRYPGGVVSSHSWGGMASQQRIQDLGGFVAPAAKDTPEFVEHWDMASAMQPASAPFGIGFGSDTNGLATQANPRNPGSNAVTYPYRTFDGGTMMDRQRSGTRVYDINTDGMAHYGLFPDYVEDLRKVAGTQGSQIVADLADGAEVYLQTWARADAHTG
;
A
#
# COMPACT_ATOMS: atom_id res chain seq x y z
N MET A 1 52.63 -6.08 -54.20
CA MET A 1 52.70 -4.76 -54.86
C MET A 1 52.56 -3.77 -53.73
N THR A 2 53.65 -3.39 -53.24
CA THR A 2 54.36 -2.07 -53.31
C THR A 2 53.60 -1.04 -52.53
N GLU A 3 54.05 -0.66 -51.43
CA GLU A 3 55.21 0.00 -50.89
C GLU A 3 54.87 1.42 -50.44
N ARG A 4 55.29 1.67 -49.24
CA ARG A 4 56.14 2.73 -48.64
C ARG A 4 55.34 3.99 -48.18
N GLY A 5 55.47 4.61 -47.08
CA GLY A 5 56.58 4.66 -46.12
C GLY A 5 56.89 6.14 -45.88
N GLY A 6 57.14 6.50 -44.61
CA GLY A 6 57.67 7.85 -44.41
C GLY A 6 57.51 8.38 -42.97
N ASN A 7 58.43 7.98 -42.17
CA ASN A 7 58.74 8.51 -40.82
C ASN A 7 59.53 9.84 -40.99
N ARG A 8 59.32 10.85 -40.04
CA ARG A 8 60.43 11.65 -39.50
C ARG A 8 60.03 12.62 -38.38
N ASN A 9 60.79 12.46 -37.36
CA ASN A 9 60.94 13.21 -36.12
C ASN A 9 61.33 14.71 -36.22
N ARG A 10 61.27 15.37 -35.05
CA ARG A 10 62.00 16.55 -34.49
C ARG A 10 61.22 17.85 -34.65
N GLY A 11 61.07 18.68 -33.64
CA GLY A 11 61.98 19.07 -32.61
C GLY A 11 61.35 20.04 -31.62
N LEU A 12 61.86 19.92 -30.47
CA LEU A 12 61.71 20.73 -29.25
C LEU A 12 62.14 22.20 -29.51
N ARG A 13 61.34 23.21 -29.13
CA ARG A 13 61.85 24.56 -28.83
C ARG A 13 61.11 25.11 -27.61
N VAL A 14 61.85 25.28 -26.54
CA VAL A 14 61.58 26.04 -25.33
C VAL A 14 61.73 27.52 -25.68
N LEU A 15 60.78 28.36 -25.28
CA LEU A 15 60.96 29.78 -25.08
C LEU A 15 60.14 30.26 -23.88
N LEU A 16 60.79 30.68 -22.84
CA LEU A 16 60.34 31.44 -21.66
C LEU A 16 60.50 32.98 -21.95
N PRO A 17 60.08 33.84 -21.06
CA PRO A 17 58.77 34.51 -20.94
C PRO A 17 58.84 36.02 -21.26
N ALA A 18 57.73 36.57 -21.65
CA ALA A 18 57.58 38.04 -21.66
C ALA A 18 56.63 38.44 -20.53
N VAL A 19 57.19 39.15 -19.54
CA VAL A 19 56.45 39.82 -18.47
C VAL A 19 55.76 41.04 -19.08
N LEU A 20 54.42 41.04 -19.08
CA LEU A 20 53.62 42.23 -19.39
C LEU A 20 52.91 42.63 -18.11
N ALA A 21 53.34 43.73 -17.50
CA ALA A 21 52.69 44.37 -16.39
C ALA A 21 51.40 45.05 -16.86
N LEU A 22 50.23 44.48 -16.46
CA LEU A 22 48.93 45.13 -16.60
C LEU A 22 48.56 45.80 -15.27
N THR A 23 48.43 47.10 -15.32
CA THR A 23 47.88 47.97 -14.27
C THR A 23 46.41 47.57 -14.03
N LEU A 24 46.11 47.00 -12.84
CA LEU A 24 44.76 46.77 -12.38
C LEU A 24 44.13 48.08 -11.93
N THR A 25 43.25 48.64 -12.75
CA THR A 25 42.24 49.59 -12.28
C THR A 25 41.20 48.83 -11.40
N ALA A 26 41.07 49.23 -10.16
CA ALA A 26 40.07 48.73 -9.24
C ALA A 26 38.66 49.10 -9.74
N ALA A 27 38.04 48.24 -10.54
CA ALA A 27 36.61 48.27 -10.76
C ALA A 27 35.97 47.50 -9.59
N GLY A 28 35.12 48.18 -8.83
CA GLY A 28 34.47 47.63 -7.65
C GLY A 28 33.75 46.31 -7.95
N LEU A 29 34.13 45.24 -7.27
CA LEU A 29 33.37 44.02 -7.14
C LEU A 29 32.04 44.36 -6.43
N ALA A 30 30.98 44.56 -7.23
CA ALA A 30 29.64 44.46 -6.71
C ALA A 30 29.51 43.04 -6.16
N ALA A 31 29.52 42.89 -4.84
CA ALA A 31 29.25 41.63 -4.19
C ALA A 31 27.89 41.14 -4.71
N CYS A 32 27.86 40.05 -5.48
CA CYS A 32 26.64 39.32 -5.77
C CYS A 32 26.02 38.92 -4.42
N GLN A 33 25.02 39.67 -3.98
CA GLN A 33 24.21 39.23 -2.86
C GLN A 33 23.63 37.87 -3.23
N PRO A 34 23.73 36.86 -2.35
CA PRO A 34 23.04 35.58 -2.61
C PRO A 34 21.56 35.89 -2.83
N PRO A 35 20.89 35.18 -3.78
CA PRO A 35 19.47 35.41 -4.01
C PRO A 35 18.72 35.28 -2.68
N PRO A 36 17.73 36.15 -2.43
CA PRO A 36 16.95 36.09 -1.19
C PRO A 36 16.44 34.67 -0.99
N SER A 37 16.67 34.10 0.19
CA SER A 37 16.22 32.73 0.51
C SER A 37 14.73 32.65 0.28
N GLN A 38 14.33 31.80 -0.66
CA GLN A 38 12.93 31.54 -0.96
C GLN A 38 12.28 30.80 0.23
N VAL A 39 11.04 31.15 0.55
CA VAL A 39 10.26 30.46 1.60
C VAL A 39 10.09 29.00 1.25
N ASP A 40 10.49 28.10 2.14
CA ASP A 40 10.16 26.68 2.02
C ASP A 40 8.68 26.47 2.38
N ILE A 41 7.85 26.34 1.33
CA ILE A 41 6.40 26.18 1.48
C ILE A 41 6.00 24.86 2.14
N TYR A 42 6.86 23.85 2.18
CA TYR A 42 6.57 22.55 2.80
C TYR A 42 6.79 22.57 4.31
N SER A 43 7.63 23.47 4.81
CA SER A 43 7.97 23.57 6.24
C SER A 43 6.78 23.90 7.14
N PHE A 44 5.69 24.42 6.57
CA PHE A 44 4.49 24.82 7.31
C PHE A 44 3.63 23.63 7.79
N ALA A 45 3.80 22.45 7.20
CA ALA A 45 2.97 21.27 7.51
C ALA A 45 2.97 20.94 9.01
N GLY A 46 1.76 20.83 9.58
CA GLY A 46 1.56 20.55 11.01
C GLY A 46 1.98 21.67 11.97
N GLY A 47 2.39 22.83 11.44
CA GLY A 47 2.80 23.97 12.26
C GLY A 47 1.62 24.78 12.79
N CYS A 48 1.88 25.57 13.84
CA CYS A 48 0.95 26.53 14.40
C CYS A 48 1.31 27.94 13.95
N HIS A 49 0.46 28.59 13.15
CA HIS A 49 0.77 29.86 12.52
C HIS A 49 -0.40 30.84 12.57
N ALA A 50 -0.06 32.13 12.65
CA ALA A 50 -0.95 33.24 12.31
C ALA A 50 -0.66 33.69 10.87
N LEU A 51 -1.69 34.08 10.12
CA LEU A 51 -1.55 34.57 8.75
C LEU A 51 -1.49 36.10 8.77
N LYS A 52 -0.37 36.69 8.29
CA LYS A 52 -0.14 38.13 8.19
C LYS A 52 -0.29 38.60 6.77
N ASP A 53 -1.01 39.68 6.58
CA ASP A 53 -1.05 40.47 5.34
C ASP A 53 0.17 41.43 5.31
N GLU A 54 1.13 41.15 4.46
CA GLU A 54 2.35 41.96 4.32
C GLU A 54 2.11 43.32 3.64
N THR A 55 0.93 43.53 3.05
CA THR A 55 0.54 44.83 2.46
C THR A 55 0.16 45.83 3.54
N THR A 56 -0.55 45.39 4.57
CA THR A 56 -1.08 46.22 5.65
C THR A 56 -0.34 46.04 6.98
N GLY A 57 0.46 44.98 7.13
CA GLY A 57 1.08 44.55 8.38
C GLY A 57 0.08 43.96 9.39
N ARG A 58 -1.17 43.80 9.03
CA ARG A 58 -2.23 43.27 9.90
C ARG A 58 -2.34 41.75 9.73
N PHE A 59 -3.11 41.13 10.64
CA PHE A 59 -3.26 39.70 10.71
C PHE A 59 -4.71 39.29 10.40
N VAL A 60 -4.84 38.01 9.98
CA VAL A 60 -6.15 37.37 9.81
C VAL A 60 -6.74 37.04 11.18
N GLY A 61 -7.99 37.42 11.36
CA GLY A 61 -8.79 37.09 12.53
C GLY A 61 -10.27 36.95 12.16
N ARG A 62 -11.10 36.77 13.18
CA ARG A 62 -12.56 36.71 13.01
C ARG A 62 -13.28 37.74 13.87
N ASP A 63 -14.39 38.22 13.35
CA ASP A 63 -15.38 38.98 14.08
C ASP A 63 -16.80 38.41 13.77
N THR A 64 -17.84 39.12 14.17
CA THR A 64 -19.24 38.73 13.96
C THR A 64 -19.66 38.64 12.48
N LEU A 65 -18.92 39.28 11.59
CA LEU A 65 -19.16 39.32 10.14
C LEU A 65 -18.28 38.32 9.37
N GLY A 66 -17.43 37.56 10.02
CA GLY A 66 -16.59 36.53 9.39
C GLY A 66 -15.08 36.84 9.42
N TRP A 67 -14.35 36.39 8.40
CA TRP A 67 -12.89 36.52 8.32
C TRP A 67 -12.46 37.92 7.90
N THR A 68 -11.47 38.47 8.59
CA THR A 68 -10.89 39.80 8.31
C THR A 68 -9.39 39.78 8.42
N ALA A 69 -8.67 40.62 7.66
CA ALA A 69 -7.22 40.81 7.73
C ALA A 69 -6.86 42.19 8.37
N THR A 70 -7.61 42.62 9.38
CA THR A 70 -7.46 43.97 10.02
C THR A 70 -7.04 43.90 11.47
N VAL A 71 -6.90 42.70 12.05
CA VAL A 71 -6.59 42.58 13.50
C VAL A 71 -5.11 42.77 13.80
N PRO A 72 -4.72 43.21 15.00
CA PRO A 72 -3.33 43.18 15.46
C PRO A 72 -2.91 41.74 15.77
N GLN A 73 -1.61 41.50 15.86
CA GLN A 73 -1.04 40.15 16.14
C GLN A 73 -1.65 39.50 17.40
N SER A 74 -1.92 40.27 18.45
CA SER A 74 -2.49 39.78 19.71
C SER A 74 -3.93 39.22 19.58
N ARG A 75 -4.61 39.54 18.46
CA ARG A 75 -5.97 39.04 18.15
C ARG A 75 -6.03 38.20 16.86
N ALA A 76 -4.83 37.81 16.36
CA ALA A 76 -4.75 36.93 15.20
C ALA A 76 -5.34 35.57 15.52
N THR A 77 -6.05 34.97 14.55
CA THR A 77 -6.51 33.58 14.66
C THR A 77 -5.30 32.66 14.49
N PRO A 78 -5.00 31.78 15.45
CA PRO A 78 -3.97 30.75 15.28
C PRO A 78 -4.55 29.61 14.45
N PHE A 79 -3.82 29.18 13.41
CA PHE A 79 -4.19 28.08 12.54
C PHE A 79 -3.17 26.93 12.63
N THR A 80 -3.65 25.72 12.81
CA THR A 80 -2.86 24.55 12.40
C THR A 80 -2.88 24.50 10.87
N THR A 81 -1.69 24.57 10.27
CA THR A 81 -1.53 24.41 8.81
C THR A 81 -1.49 22.94 8.46
N GLN A 82 -2.69 22.35 8.28
CA GLN A 82 -2.82 20.93 7.98
C GLN A 82 -2.53 20.69 6.50
N ALA A 83 -1.50 19.90 6.20
CA ALA A 83 -1.18 19.54 4.83
C ALA A 83 -2.26 18.62 4.23
N THR A 84 -2.75 18.98 3.04
CA THR A 84 -3.66 18.17 2.22
C THR A 84 -2.94 17.52 1.04
N GLY A 85 -1.73 17.98 0.76
CA GLY A 85 -0.81 17.51 -0.26
C GLY A 85 0.43 18.39 -0.28
N LEU A 86 1.38 18.10 -1.15
CA LEU A 86 2.62 18.88 -1.28
C LEU A 86 2.31 20.34 -1.63
N GLY A 87 2.61 21.25 -0.70
CA GLY A 87 2.35 22.67 -0.82
C GLY A 87 0.86 23.06 -0.79
N ARG A 88 -0.02 22.19 -0.27
CA ARG A 88 -1.46 22.43 -0.11
C ARG A 88 -1.86 22.33 1.36
N TYR A 89 -2.74 23.22 1.81
CA TYR A 89 -3.07 23.34 3.23
C TYR A 89 -4.52 23.69 3.49
N LEU A 90 -5.08 23.12 4.56
CA LEU A 90 -6.19 23.70 5.32
C LEU A 90 -5.63 24.65 6.37
N LEU A 91 -6.29 25.77 6.57
CA LEU A 91 -6.06 26.67 7.70
C LEU A 91 -7.04 26.31 8.83
N TYR A 92 -6.67 25.37 9.68
CA TYR A 92 -7.54 24.78 10.69
C TYR A 92 -7.49 25.62 12.00
N GLY A 93 -8.51 26.40 12.22
CA GLY A 93 -8.62 27.33 13.35
C GLY A 93 -9.39 26.77 14.55
N PRO A 94 -9.62 27.61 15.58
CA PRO A 94 -10.35 27.23 16.79
C PRO A 94 -11.74 26.67 16.46
N GLY A 95 -12.13 25.58 17.15
CA GLY A 95 -13.39 24.91 16.91
C GLY A 95 -13.52 24.25 15.53
N GLY A 96 -12.40 23.96 14.86
CA GLY A 96 -12.38 23.37 13.53
C GLY A 96 -12.76 24.33 12.40
N GLN A 97 -12.84 25.61 12.67
CA GLN A 97 -13.27 26.62 11.71
C GLN A 97 -12.17 26.95 10.70
N GLN A 98 -12.53 26.95 9.42
CA GLN A 98 -11.61 27.13 8.31
C GLN A 98 -12.12 28.19 7.34
N PRO A 99 -11.25 29.08 6.80
CA PRO A 99 -11.62 29.97 5.70
C PRO A 99 -11.84 29.14 4.41
N ALA A 100 -13.03 29.22 3.87
CA ALA A 100 -13.44 28.50 2.67
C ALA A 100 -14.04 29.44 1.63
N VAL A 101 -13.82 29.18 0.35
CA VAL A 101 -14.46 29.95 -0.72
C VAL A 101 -15.96 29.70 -0.70
N GLY A 102 -16.71 30.78 -0.64
CA GLY A 102 -18.16 30.78 -0.73
C GLY A 102 -18.67 31.31 -2.08
N PRO A 103 -20.00 31.48 -2.22
CA PRO A 103 -20.58 32.15 -3.38
C PRO A 103 -20.08 33.59 -3.54
N VAL A 104 -20.10 34.12 -4.78
CA VAL A 104 -19.81 35.53 -5.11
C VAL A 104 -18.52 36.08 -4.49
N ASP A 105 -17.43 35.34 -4.63
CA ASP A 105 -16.09 35.76 -4.22
C ASP A 105 -15.86 35.98 -2.70
N LEU A 106 -16.81 35.61 -1.88
CA LEU A 106 -16.68 35.70 -0.42
C LEU A 106 -15.90 34.55 0.13
N VAL A 107 -15.11 34.82 1.16
CA VAL A 107 -14.50 33.76 2.00
C VAL A 107 -15.39 33.59 3.23
N THR A 108 -16.01 32.44 3.31
CA THR A 108 -16.92 32.01 4.39
C THR A 108 -16.21 31.14 5.40
N THR A 109 -16.93 30.67 6.41
CA THR A 109 -16.41 29.71 7.40
C THR A 109 -17.05 28.35 7.19
N THR A 110 -16.24 27.30 7.19
CA THR A 110 -16.67 25.92 7.30
C THR A 110 -15.99 25.21 8.44
N THR A 111 -16.62 24.17 8.98
CA THR A 111 -15.99 23.20 9.91
C THR A 111 -15.76 21.85 9.23
N THR A 112 -16.25 21.69 8.00
CA THR A 112 -16.06 20.46 7.21
C THR A 112 -14.89 20.67 6.26
N PRO A 113 -13.80 19.87 6.38
CA PRO A 113 -12.69 19.89 5.43
C PRO A 113 -13.16 19.52 4.02
N GLY A 114 -12.63 20.20 3.00
CA GLY A 114 -12.98 19.94 1.62
C GLY A 114 -12.32 20.90 0.65
N PRO A 115 -12.54 20.73 -0.68
CA PRO A 115 -11.87 21.53 -1.71
C PRO A 115 -12.05 23.04 -1.56
N ALA A 116 -13.18 23.50 -1.02
CA ALA A 116 -13.46 24.92 -0.80
C ALA A 116 -12.59 25.55 0.29
N ALA A 117 -12.09 24.77 1.25
CA ALA A 117 -11.19 25.21 2.31
C ALA A 117 -9.72 24.85 2.04
N ASP A 118 -9.41 24.20 0.95
CA ASP A 118 -8.08 23.71 0.57
C ASP A 118 -7.36 24.73 -0.31
N TRP A 119 -6.14 25.08 0.06
CA TRP A 119 -5.37 26.16 -0.55
C TRP A 119 -4.00 25.68 -1.00
N THR A 120 -3.70 25.79 -2.29
CA THR A 120 -2.35 25.65 -2.83
C THR A 120 -1.53 26.90 -2.48
N VAL A 121 -0.36 26.72 -1.94
CA VAL A 121 0.57 27.78 -1.55
C VAL A 121 1.74 27.84 -2.54
N ALA A 122 2.06 29.06 -2.99
CA ALA A 122 3.23 29.32 -3.81
C ALA A 122 4.09 30.41 -3.16
N ALA A 123 5.41 30.24 -3.14
CA ALA A 123 6.35 31.22 -2.63
C ALA A 123 6.76 32.22 -3.72
N ARG A 124 6.90 33.47 -3.31
CA ARG A 124 7.54 34.52 -4.08
C ARG A 124 8.43 35.35 -3.15
N GLU A 125 9.73 35.11 -3.21
CA GLU A 125 10.69 35.67 -2.25
C GLU A 125 10.33 35.29 -0.81
N ARG A 126 10.06 36.29 0.07
CA ARG A 126 9.68 36.09 1.46
C ARG A 126 8.18 36.05 1.71
N ARG A 127 7.37 36.11 0.66
CA ARG A 127 5.89 36.10 0.71
C ARG A 127 5.33 34.85 0.08
N ILE A 128 4.09 34.56 0.42
CA ILE A 128 3.34 33.46 -0.17
C ILE A 128 2.02 33.97 -0.75
N SER A 129 1.51 33.24 -1.73
CA SER A 129 0.18 33.39 -2.27
C SER A 129 -0.62 32.10 -2.06
N PHE A 130 -1.93 32.22 -2.00
CA PHE A 130 -2.85 31.10 -1.88
C PHE A 130 -3.76 31.04 -3.10
N ARG A 131 -3.96 29.83 -3.63
CA ARG A 131 -4.92 29.53 -4.68
C ARG A 131 -5.86 28.43 -4.21
N ASN A 132 -7.15 28.69 -4.24
CA ASN A 132 -8.14 27.70 -3.80
C ASN A 132 -8.25 26.53 -4.78
N VAL A 133 -8.36 25.32 -4.24
CA VAL A 133 -8.40 24.08 -5.02
C VAL A 133 -9.72 23.92 -5.78
N SER A 134 -10.85 24.36 -5.20
CA SER A 134 -12.17 24.14 -5.81
C SER A 134 -12.42 25.01 -7.05
N ASN A 135 -11.89 26.26 -7.09
CA ASN A 135 -12.21 27.21 -8.14
C ASN A 135 -10.98 27.92 -8.75
N GLY A 136 -9.77 27.62 -8.28
CA GLY A 136 -8.54 28.20 -8.79
C GLY A 136 -8.32 29.68 -8.46
N ARG A 137 -9.15 30.30 -7.64
CA ARG A 137 -9.07 31.75 -7.32
C ARG A 137 -8.10 32.00 -6.17
N GLY A 138 -7.50 33.18 -6.17
CA GLY A 138 -6.53 33.59 -5.14
C GLY A 138 -7.20 34.15 -3.90
N LEU A 139 -6.60 33.91 -2.72
CA LEU A 139 -6.99 34.56 -1.46
C LEU A 139 -6.50 36.02 -1.47
N THR A 140 -7.42 36.96 -1.28
CA THR A 140 -7.17 38.40 -1.25
C THR A 140 -7.94 39.08 -0.12
N VAL A 141 -7.82 40.41 -0.03
CA VAL A 141 -8.55 41.25 0.93
C VAL A 141 -9.32 42.32 0.15
N ASN A 142 -10.61 42.46 0.38
CA ASN A 142 -11.41 43.50 -0.22
C ASN A 142 -11.23 44.87 0.47
N SER A 143 -11.85 45.91 -0.07
CA SER A 143 -11.78 47.29 0.45
C SER A 143 -12.28 47.46 1.89
N ALA A 144 -13.13 46.56 2.38
CA ALA A 144 -13.62 46.53 3.76
C ALA A 144 -12.68 45.74 4.72
N GLY A 145 -11.51 45.26 4.25
CA GLY A 145 -10.56 44.47 5.05
C GLY A 145 -10.99 43.00 5.26
N ARG A 146 -12.01 42.51 4.50
CA ARG A 146 -12.48 41.12 4.58
C ARG A 146 -11.70 40.21 3.66
N LEU A 147 -11.50 38.95 4.10
CA LEU A 147 -10.98 37.93 3.21
C LEU A 147 -11.98 37.72 2.05
N ALA A 148 -11.43 37.67 0.86
CA ALA A 148 -12.18 37.49 -0.38
C ALA A 148 -11.40 36.56 -1.33
N SER A 149 -12.05 36.03 -2.37
CA SER A 149 -11.39 35.33 -3.45
C SER A 149 -11.34 36.21 -4.72
N GLY A 150 -10.17 36.29 -5.36
CA GLY A 150 -9.95 37.12 -6.54
C GLY A 150 -9.43 36.32 -7.72
N ALA A 151 -9.42 36.91 -8.92
CA ALA A 151 -8.93 36.25 -10.13
C ALA A 151 -7.43 35.91 -10.08
N GLY A 152 -6.63 36.73 -9.39
CA GLY A 152 -5.17 36.55 -9.21
C GLY A 152 -4.81 36.07 -7.81
N ALA A 153 -3.75 35.26 -7.70
CA ALA A 153 -3.14 34.90 -6.43
C ALA A 153 -1.98 35.86 -6.12
N GLU A 154 -2.25 36.89 -5.35
CA GLU A 154 -1.23 37.87 -4.97
C GLU A 154 -0.29 37.34 -3.90
N ALA A 155 1.03 37.53 -4.06
CA ALA A 155 2.05 37.22 -3.06
C ALA A 155 2.06 38.31 -1.98
N ARG A 156 1.08 38.26 -1.10
CA ARG A 156 0.89 39.25 -0.03
C ARG A 156 0.93 38.69 1.38
N TRP A 157 1.03 37.37 1.54
CA TRP A 157 0.87 36.71 2.82
C TRP A 157 2.20 36.22 3.37
N SER A 158 2.30 36.10 4.69
CA SER A 158 3.33 35.35 5.39
C SER A 158 2.72 34.59 6.56
N PHE A 159 3.31 33.43 6.89
CA PHE A 159 3.02 32.73 8.13
C PHE A 159 3.96 33.21 9.23
N VAL A 160 3.41 33.56 10.37
CA VAL A 160 4.12 33.92 11.59
C VAL A 160 3.85 32.86 12.65
N ALA A 161 4.89 32.36 13.31
CA ALA A 161 4.72 31.36 14.36
C ALA A 161 3.73 31.86 15.43
N ALA A 162 2.83 30.97 15.84
CA ALA A 162 1.81 31.24 16.85
C ALA A 162 1.77 30.10 17.87
N THR A 163 0.93 30.25 18.89
CA THR A 163 0.67 29.24 19.92
C THR A 163 -0.83 29.09 20.12
N GLY A 164 -1.26 27.99 20.76
CA GLY A 164 -2.68 27.76 21.04
C GLY A 164 -3.52 27.31 19.86
N CYS A 165 -2.91 26.76 18.81
CA CYS A 165 -3.64 26.14 17.71
C CYS A 165 -4.45 24.93 18.18
N THR A 166 -5.62 24.76 17.59
CA THR A 166 -6.42 23.52 17.74
C THR A 166 -5.77 22.42 16.94
N ALA A 167 -5.54 21.25 17.55
CA ALA A 167 -5.01 20.08 16.86
C ALA A 167 -6.00 19.59 15.79
N PHE A 168 -5.48 19.28 14.61
CA PHE A 168 -6.26 18.61 13.59
C PHE A 168 -6.56 17.17 14.02
N PRO A 169 -7.80 16.66 13.83
CA PRO A 169 -8.15 15.29 14.22
C PRO A 169 -7.28 14.26 13.48
N GLU A 170 -6.70 13.31 14.21
CA GLU A 170 -5.90 12.24 13.63
C GLU A 170 -5.78 11.03 14.57
N VAL A 171 -5.55 9.86 13.97
CA VAL A 171 -5.23 8.62 14.66
C VAL A 171 -3.88 8.74 15.36
N GLN A 172 -3.78 8.24 16.59
CA GLN A 172 -2.52 8.23 17.34
C GLN A 172 -1.67 7.02 16.97
N VAL A 173 -0.39 7.22 16.78
CA VAL A 173 0.57 6.14 16.48
C VAL A 173 0.89 5.32 17.74
N ASN A 174 0.93 5.96 18.91
CA ASN A 174 1.25 5.36 20.22
C ASN A 174 2.57 4.55 20.17
N ALA A 175 3.56 5.11 19.48
CA ALA A 175 4.93 4.61 19.44
C ALA A 175 5.89 5.79 19.62
N SER A 176 6.97 5.57 20.37
CA SER A 176 8.00 6.58 20.62
C SER A 176 9.39 6.00 20.37
N GLY A 177 10.36 6.85 20.09
CA GLY A 177 11.71 6.42 19.72
C GLY A 177 11.98 6.60 18.23
N THR A 178 13.13 6.08 17.78
CA THR A 178 13.61 6.24 16.41
C THR A 178 13.73 4.87 15.75
N PRO A 179 13.08 4.65 14.59
CA PRO A 179 13.22 3.42 13.82
C PRO A 179 14.68 3.15 13.42
N LEU A 180 15.05 1.87 13.37
CA LEU A 180 16.38 1.41 12.99
C LEU A 180 16.81 1.99 11.64
N ARG A 181 18.04 2.44 11.57
CA ARG A 181 18.74 2.87 10.34
C ARG A 181 19.98 2.01 10.14
N GLY A 182 20.33 1.79 8.88
CA GLY A 182 21.58 1.13 8.55
C GLY A 182 22.81 1.99 8.78
N SER A 183 23.98 1.35 8.83
CA SER A 183 25.27 2.03 8.96
C SER A 183 25.75 2.70 7.67
N SER A 184 25.24 2.25 6.51
CA SER A 184 25.49 2.81 5.19
C SER A 184 24.34 2.46 4.23
N PRO A 185 24.20 3.14 3.08
CA PRO A 185 23.16 2.83 2.09
C PRO A 185 23.17 1.40 1.55
N THR A 186 24.32 0.73 1.62
CA THR A 186 24.54 -0.63 1.07
C THR A 186 24.68 -1.71 2.15
N ALA A 187 24.57 -1.33 3.44
CA ALA A 187 24.66 -2.29 4.53
C ALA A 187 23.55 -3.36 4.46
N PRO A 188 23.77 -4.55 4.99
CA PRO A 188 22.70 -5.50 5.25
C PRO A 188 21.57 -4.84 6.05
N VAL A 189 20.34 -5.15 5.70
CA VAL A 189 19.16 -4.55 6.32
C VAL A 189 18.52 -5.49 7.33
N ARG A 190 17.80 -4.94 8.31
CA ARG A 190 17.02 -5.71 9.27
C ARG A 190 15.63 -5.11 9.42
N GLY A 191 14.63 -5.96 9.45
CA GLY A 191 13.24 -5.61 9.69
C GLY A 191 12.25 -6.59 9.08
N PHE A 192 10.99 -6.43 9.42
CA PHE A 192 9.94 -7.35 9.02
C PHE A 192 9.49 -7.10 7.58
N VAL A 193 9.07 -8.19 6.92
CA VAL A 193 8.50 -8.19 5.57
C VAL A 193 7.06 -8.65 5.66
N ASP A 194 6.15 -7.80 5.20
CA ASP A 194 4.83 -8.25 4.75
C ASP A 194 4.93 -8.49 3.24
N ALA A 195 4.89 -9.76 2.86
CA ALA A 195 5.03 -10.16 1.47
C ALA A 195 3.71 -10.07 0.70
N HIS A 196 2.58 -9.75 1.37
CA HIS A 196 1.25 -9.79 0.78
C HIS A 196 0.27 -8.85 1.49
N GLY A 197 0.11 -7.64 0.99
CA GLY A 197 -0.85 -6.67 1.51
C GLY A 197 -1.53 -5.86 0.39
N HIS A 198 -2.70 -5.26 0.69
CA HIS A 198 -3.56 -4.61 -0.30
C HIS A 198 -3.96 -3.18 0.11
N ILE A 199 -2.97 -2.28 0.24
CA ILE A 199 -3.21 -0.90 0.69
C ILE A 199 -4.20 -0.15 -0.25
N ALA A 200 -4.17 -0.44 -1.56
CA ALA A 200 -5.01 0.22 -2.55
C ALA A 200 -6.35 -0.50 -2.82
N ALA A 201 -6.71 -1.53 -2.04
CA ALA A 201 -7.91 -2.34 -2.26
C ALA A 201 -9.25 -1.60 -2.06
N PHE A 202 -9.25 -0.36 -1.58
CA PHE A 202 -10.45 0.47 -1.61
C PHE A 202 -10.95 0.75 -3.05
N GLN A 203 -10.14 0.46 -4.07
CA GLN A 203 -10.51 0.48 -5.49
C GLN A 203 -10.99 -0.90 -6.01
N PHE A 204 -10.91 -1.95 -5.20
CA PHE A 204 -11.33 -3.31 -5.55
C PHE A 204 -12.83 -3.38 -5.84
N LEU A 205 -13.22 -4.27 -6.75
CA LEU A 205 -14.61 -4.50 -7.19
C LEU A 205 -15.39 -3.21 -7.56
N GLY A 206 -14.70 -2.28 -8.26
CA GLY A 206 -15.33 -1.07 -8.75
C GLY A 206 -15.32 0.10 -7.77
N GLY A 207 -14.56 0.01 -6.66
CA GLY A 207 -14.29 1.13 -5.76
C GLY A 207 -15.43 1.52 -4.82
N GLN A 208 -16.42 0.63 -4.62
CA GLN A 208 -17.51 0.79 -3.64
C GLN A 208 -17.76 -0.44 -2.78
N PHE A 209 -17.00 -1.50 -3.01
CA PHE A 209 -17.09 -2.71 -2.19
C PHE A 209 -16.45 -2.51 -0.81
N HIS A 210 -15.41 -1.70 -0.75
CA HIS A 210 -14.61 -1.47 0.44
C HIS A 210 -14.95 -0.12 1.08
N CYS A 211 -15.24 -0.11 2.38
CA CYS A 211 -15.58 1.07 3.14
C CYS A 211 -14.35 1.72 3.79
N GLY A 212 -14.17 3.00 3.59
CA GLY A 212 -13.00 3.73 4.06
C GLY A 212 -11.88 3.77 3.02
N ARG A 213 -10.78 4.44 3.38
CA ARG A 213 -9.61 4.64 2.52
C ARG A 213 -8.34 4.69 3.34
N PRO A 214 -7.19 4.27 2.80
CA PRO A 214 -5.91 4.31 3.53
C PRO A 214 -5.45 5.75 3.81
N TRP A 215 -6.00 6.74 3.14
CA TRP A 215 -5.72 8.16 3.34
C TRP A 215 -6.80 9.06 2.72
N SER A 216 -6.84 10.31 3.15
CA SER A 216 -7.62 11.36 2.50
C SER A 216 -6.89 12.70 2.66
N PRO A 217 -6.88 13.60 1.64
CA PRO A 217 -6.36 14.94 1.79
C PRO A 217 -7.05 15.71 2.92
N TYR A 218 -8.27 15.32 3.28
CA TYR A 218 -9.07 15.97 4.33
C TYR A 218 -9.05 15.23 5.67
N GLY A 219 -8.13 14.28 5.84
CA GLY A 219 -7.82 13.61 7.09
C GLY A 219 -8.75 12.46 7.45
N VAL A 220 -8.58 11.99 8.67
CA VAL A 220 -9.21 10.80 9.22
C VAL A 220 -10.75 10.86 9.21
N THR A 221 -11.33 12.04 9.44
CA THR A 221 -12.79 12.24 9.46
C THR A 221 -13.47 12.00 8.10
N VAL A 222 -12.68 11.98 7.02
CA VAL A 222 -13.14 11.64 5.67
C VAL A 222 -12.70 10.23 5.26
N ALA A 223 -11.47 9.84 5.64
CA ALA A 223 -10.92 8.53 5.29
C ALA A 223 -11.60 7.38 6.03
N LEU A 224 -11.82 7.51 7.34
CA LEU A 224 -12.35 6.46 8.24
C LEU A 224 -13.70 6.88 8.84
N ARG A 225 -14.62 7.29 7.98
CA ARG A 225 -15.99 7.69 8.36
C ARG A 225 -16.93 6.49 8.46
N ASP A 226 -18.17 6.78 8.81
CA ASP A 226 -19.28 5.82 8.74
C ASP A 226 -19.41 5.23 7.32
N CYS A 227 -19.91 4.01 7.24
CA CYS A 227 -20.10 3.26 6.00
C CYS A 227 -21.56 3.33 5.52
N PRO A 228 -21.95 4.32 4.71
CA PRO A 228 -23.37 4.51 4.30
C PRO A 228 -23.91 3.29 3.56
N ASP A 229 -23.06 2.61 2.75
CA ASP A 229 -23.45 1.47 1.93
C ASP A 229 -23.71 0.21 2.75
N HIS A 230 -23.24 0.17 4.01
CA HIS A 230 -23.49 -0.93 4.95
C HIS A 230 -24.73 -0.73 5.83
N GLN A 231 -25.43 0.39 5.71
CA GLN A 231 -26.62 0.68 6.54
C GLN A 231 -27.85 -0.17 6.15
N PRO A 232 -28.79 -0.41 7.09
CA PRO A 232 -28.70 -0.03 8.52
C PRO A 232 -27.87 -1.03 9.35
N ASN A 233 -27.08 -0.51 10.29
CA ASN A 233 -26.36 -1.30 11.31
C ASN A 233 -25.62 -2.56 10.76
N GLY A 234 -24.93 -2.43 9.64
CA GLY A 234 -24.19 -3.52 9.00
C GLY A 234 -25.05 -4.49 8.19
N ALA A 235 -26.37 -4.37 8.19
CA ALA A 235 -27.24 -5.26 7.40
C ALA A 235 -27.03 -5.08 5.88
N GLY A 236 -26.64 -3.90 5.43
CA GLY A 236 -26.28 -3.62 4.05
C GLY A 236 -24.93 -4.23 3.60
N ALA A 237 -24.08 -4.63 4.54
CA ALA A 237 -22.80 -5.28 4.25
C ALA A 237 -22.98 -6.77 3.94
N VAL A 238 -23.86 -7.10 2.99
CA VAL A 238 -24.28 -8.49 2.69
C VAL A 238 -23.10 -9.41 2.35
N ALA A 239 -22.08 -8.90 1.65
CA ALA A 239 -20.90 -9.67 1.33
C ALA A 239 -20.07 -9.98 2.59
N GLU A 240 -19.79 -9.00 3.43
CA GLU A 240 -19.07 -9.21 4.72
C GLU A 240 -19.83 -10.18 5.63
N ASN A 241 -21.14 -10.00 5.74
CA ASN A 241 -21.97 -10.91 6.51
C ASN A 241 -21.86 -12.36 6.00
N PHE A 242 -21.90 -12.55 4.67
CA PHE A 242 -21.77 -13.88 4.07
C PHE A 242 -20.39 -14.49 4.32
N PHE A 243 -19.30 -13.75 4.17
CA PHE A 243 -17.96 -14.25 4.47
C PHE A 243 -17.79 -14.67 5.91
N ASN A 244 -18.37 -13.90 6.84
CA ASN A 244 -18.21 -14.15 8.28
C ASN A 244 -19.12 -15.25 8.83
N THR A 245 -20.31 -15.43 8.26
CA THR A 245 -21.35 -16.28 8.85
C THR A 245 -21.93 -17.34 7.87
N GLY A 246 -21.55 -17.30 6.61
CA GLY A 246 -22.14 -18.12 5.55
C GLY A 246 -23.56 -17.68 5.14
N THR A 247 -24.06 -16.57 5.69
CA THR A 247 -25.38 -16.02 5.34
C THR A 247 -25.26 -14.51 5.03
N PRO A 248 -26.12 -13.96 4.14
CA PRO A 248 -26.07 -12.53 3.82
C PRO A 248 -26.66 -11.65 4.96
N VAL A 249 -27.13 -12.26 6.03
CA VAL A 249 -27.80 -11.60 7.14
C VAL A 249 -26.82 -11.44 8.30
N GLY A 250 -26.66 -10.23 8.77
CA GLY A 250 -25.81 -9.89 9.91
C GLY A 250 -26.02 -8.45 10.34
N THR A 251 -25.44 -8.09 11.46
CA THR A 251 -25.46 -6.71 11.96
C THR A 251 -24.16 -6.39 12.68
N HIS A 252 -23.63 -5.20 12.46
CA HIS A 252 -22.52 -4.62 13.22
C HIS A 252 -22.60 -3.10 13.14
N SER A 253 -21.96 -2.39 14.07
CA SER A 253 -21.84 -0.94 13.95
C SER A 253 -20.91 -0.61 12.78
N THR A 254 -21.37 0.30 11.91
CA THR A 254 -20.59 0.80 10.77
C THR A 254 -19.97 2.15 11.07
N GLN A 255 -20.08 2.64 12.31
CA GLN A 255 -19.53 3.92 12.72
C GLN A 255 -18.00 3.86 12.76
N GLY A 256 -17.40 4.77 11.96
CA GLY A 256 -15.96 4.96 11.92
C GLY A 256 -15.49 6.01 12.92
N TRP A 257 -14.58 6.88 12.48
CA TRP A 257 -14.04 7.94 13.33
C TRP A 257 -15.12 8.83 13.94
N PRO A 258 -15.07 9.09 15.28
CA PRO A 258 -14.06 8.67 16.27
C PRO A 258 -14.46 7.44 17.09
N ALA A 259 -15.56 6.76 16.81
CA ALA A 259 -16.13 5.72 17.67
C ALA A 259 -15.51 4.34 17.43
N PHE A 260 -15.53 3.84 16.20
CA PHE A 260 -15.03 2.52 15.82
C PHE A 260 -15.65 1.37 16.65
N ASP A 261 -16.97 1.34 16.77
CA ASP A 261 -17.65 0.37 17.64
C ASP A 261 -17.65 -1.05 17.06
N GLY A 262 -17.87 -1.20 15.74
CA GLY A 262 -17.98 -2.46 15.03
C GLY A 262 -16.80 -2.80 14.12
N TRP A 263 -15.87 -1.89 13.94
CA TRP A 263 -14.68 -2.05 13.10
C TRP A 263 -13.60 -1.03 13.48
N PRO A 264 -12.30 -1.17 13.08
CA PRO A 264 -11.72 -2.41 12.55
C PRO A 264 -11.67 -3.52 13.61
N ARG A 265 -11.74 -4.76 13.10
CA ARG A 265 -11.58 -6.00 13.86
C ARG A 265 -11.16 -7.11 12.89
N PRO A 266 -10.68 -8.28 13.34
CA PRO A 266 -10.16 -9.32 12.44
C PRO A 266 -11.13 -9.76 11.33
N GLU A 267 -12.43 -9.71 11.58
CA GLU A 267 -13.48 -10.11 10.63
C GLU A 267 -14.05 -8.96 9.78
N SER A 268 -13.51 -7.76 9.88
CA SER A 268 -14.00 -6.58 9.14
C SER A 268 -13.45 -6.56 7.70
N LEU A 269 -13.84 -7.52 6.87
CA LEU A 269 -13.22 -7.83 5.57
C LEU A 269 -13.47 -6.75 4.52
N THR A 270 -14.50 -5.93 4.66
CA THR A 270 -14.86 -4.86 3.72
C THR A 270 -14.67 -3.46 4.29
N HIS A 271 -13.89 -3.33 5.36
CA HIS A 271 -13.54 -2.05 5.98
C HIS A 271 -12.04 -1.80 5.91
N GLU A 272 -11.64 -0.53 5.80
CA GLU A 272 -10.25 -0.12 5.70
C GLU A 272 -9.41 -0.57 6.91
N GLY A 273 -8.37 -1.37 6.66
CA GLY A 273 -7.44 -1.87 7.66
C GLY A 273 -6.03 -1.26 7.58
N THR A 274 -5.70 -0.47 6.54
CA THR A 274 -4.34 0.00 6.27
C THR A 274 -4.19 1.53 6.29
N TYR A 275 -4.97 2.24 7.09
CA TYR A 275 -4.87 3.69 7.19
C TYR A 275 -3.42 4.13 7.44
N TRP A 276 -2.96 5.21 6.81
CA TRP A 276 -1.55 5.62 6.78
C TRP A 276 -0.88 5.78 8.16
N LYS A 277 -1.64 6.13 9.19
CA LYS A 277 -1.13 6.18 10.59
C LYS A 277 -0.92 4.80 11.18
N TRP A 278 -1.70 3.81 10.77
CA TRP A 278 -1.46 2.41 11.13
C TRP A 278 -0.24 1.86 10.42
N LEU A 279 -0.02 2.24 9.14
CA LEU A 279 1.23 1.95 8.42
C LEU A 279 2.44 2.63 9.10
N GLU A 280 2.29 3.90 9.57
CA GLU A 280 3.34 4.58 10.34
C GLU A 280 3.68 3.81 11.62
N ARG A 281 2.68 3.27 12.33
CA ARG A 281 2.90 2.48 13.54
C ARG A 281 3.63 1.16 13.23
N ALA A 282 3.23 0.44 12.18
CA ALA A 282 3.90 -0.79 11.75
C ALA A 282 5.37 -0.53 11.38
N TRP A 283 5.63 0.53 10.59
CA TRP A 283 6.98 0.97 10.27
C TRP A 283 7.83 1.28 11.52
N ARG A 284 7.27 2.03 12.47
CA ARG A 284 7.96 2.32 13.74
C ARG A 284 8.23 1.05 14.54
N GLY A 285 7.37 0.06 14.42
CA GLY A 285 7.46 -1.25 15.08
C GLY A 285 8.44 -2.23 14.44
N GLY A 286 9.06 -1.88 13.31
CA GLY A 286 10.08 -2.71 12.69
C GLY A 286 9.76 -3.20 11.27
N GLN A 287 8.57 -2.88 10.73
CA GLN A 287 8.23 -3.15 9.33
C GLN A 287 9.17 -2.40 8.40
N ARG A 288 9.76 -3.08 7.41
CA ARG A 288 10.72 -2.48 6.47
C ARG A 288 10.37 -2.70 5.01
N ILE A 289 9.66 -3.78 4.70
CA ILE A 289 9.15 -4.06 3.36
C ILE A 289 7.65 -4.38 3.46
N ILE A 290 6.88 -3.83 2.53
CA ILE A 290 5.53 -4.26 2.21
C ILE A 290 5.48 -4.51 0.71
N VAL A 291 5.08 -5.71 0.31
CA VAL A 291 4.67 -5.98 -1.07
C VAL A 291 3.19 -5.61 -1.18
N ASN A 292 2.91 -4.49 -1.85
CA ASN A 292 1.54 -4.06 -2.07
C ASN A 292 1.04 -4.60 -3.41
N LEU A 293 0.11 -5.54 -3.34
CA LEU A 293 -0.49 -6.19 -4.48
C LEU A 293 -1.69 -5.37 -4.98
N LEU A 294 -1.63 -5.01 -6.26
CA LEU A 294 -2.75 -4.39 -6.97
C LEU A 294 -3.76 -5.49 -7.27
N VAL A 295 -4.95 -5.40 -6.69
CA VAL A 295 -5.92 -6.50 -6.67
C VAL A 295 -7.21 -6.13 -7.40
N GLN A 296 -7.68 -7.03 -8.26
CA GLN A 296 -8.99 -6.91 -8.91
C GLN A 296 -9.50 -8.29 -9.34
N ASN A 297 -10.80 -8.34 -9.51
CA ASN A 297 -11.50 -9.49 -10.06
C ASN A 297 -12.59 -8.98 -10.98
N ARG A 298 -12.31 -8.96 -12.29
CA ARG A 298 -13.23 -8.44 -13.30
C ARG A 298 -14.63 -9.08 -13.22
N ALA A 299 -14.68 -10.39 -13.13
CA ALA A 299 -15.95 -11.11 -13.14
C ALA A 299 -16.83 -10.79 -11.93
N LEU A 300 -16.27 -10.76 -10.74
CA LEU A 300 -17.00 -10.38 -9.53
C LEU A 300 -17.39 -8.90 -9.54
N CYS A 301 -16.52 -8.03 -10.05
CA CYS A 301 -16.83 -6.61 -10.22
C CYS A 301 -17.99 -6.40 -11.19
N GLU A 302 -18.03 -7.09 -12.34
CA GLU A 302 -19.09 -6.94 -13.34
C GLU A 302 -20.46 -7.31 -12.79
N ILE A 303 -20.56 -8.34 -11.96
CA ILE A 303 -21.80 -8.76 -11.33
C ILE A 303 -22.14 -8.01 -10.04
N TYR A 304 -21.15 -7.37 -9.38
CA TYR A 304 -21.41 -6.57 -8.17
C TYR A 304 -22.19 -5.29 -8.53
N PRO A 305 -23.27 -4.98 -7.80
CA PRO A 305 -24.19 -3.92 -8.22
C PRO A 305 -23.63 -2.51 -8.05
N LEU A 306 -22.76 -2.27 -7.06
CA LEU A 306 -22.24 -0.96 -6.69
C LEU A 306 -20.83 -0.76 -7.22
N LYS A 307 -20.64 0.20 -8.12
CA LYS A 307 -19.33 0.54 -8.68
C LYS A 307 -19.27 1.96 -9.22
N ASN A 308 -18.10 2.57 -9.16
CA ASN A 308 -17.79 3.89 -9.70
C ASN A 308 -16.47 3.93 -10.50
N SER A 309 -15.80 2.77 -10.66
CA SER A 309 -14.59 2.62 -11.45
C SER A 309 -14.66 1.38 -12.35
N ALA A 310 -13.68 1.22 -13.24
CA ALA A 310 -13.62 0.15 -14.21
C ALA A 310 -13.47 -1.23 -13.55
N CYS A 311 -14.10 -2.24 -14.14
CA CYS A 311 -13.97 -3.64 -13.71
C CYS A 311 -12.81 -4.38 -14.39
N ASN A 312 -12.28 -3.89 -15.52
CA ASN A 312 -11.12 -4.51 -16.16
C ASN A 312 -9.94 -4.55 -15.18
N ASP A 313 -9.28 -5.70 -15.08
CA ASP A 313 -8.25 -5.97 -14.08
C ASP A 313 -7.03 -5.05 -14.27
N MET A 314 -6.56 -4.89 -15.51
CA MET A 314 -5.40 -4.04 -15.81
C MET A 314 -5.72 -2.55 -15.64
N GLU A 315 -6.94 -2.10 -15.96
CA GLU A 315 -7.34 -0.70 -15.73
C GLU A 315 -7.44 -0.39 -14.23
N SER A 316 -8.01 -1.31 -13.44
CA SER A 316 -8.02 -1.20 -11.98
C SER A 316 -6.61 -1.15 -11.40
N ALA A 317 -5.70 -1.99 -11.89
CA ALA A 317 -4.29 -1.97 -11.47
C ALA A 317 -3.62 -0.60 -11.73
N ARG A 318 -3.89 0.02 -12.90
CA ARG A 318 -3.41 1.39 -13.20
C ARG A 318 -3.95 2.43 -12.22
N ILE A 319 -5.23 2.33 -11.84
CA ILE A 319 -5.85 3.22 -10.85
C ILE A 319 -5.16 3.02 -9.50
N GLN A 320 -5.04 1.80 -9.01
CA GLN A 320 -4.44 1.48 -7.73
C GLN A 320 -2.96 1.89 -7.65
N ALA A 321 -2.19 1.69 -8.71
CA ALA A 321 -0.80 2.16 -8.77
C ALA A 321 -0.72 3.69 -8.60
N ARG A 322 -1.58 4.47 -9.28
CA ARG A 322 -1.65 5.93 -9.11
C ARG A 322 -1.99 6.32 -7.67
N GLU A 323 -2.92 5.61 -7.03
CA GLU A 323 -3.29 5.85 -5.62
C GLU A 323 -2.12 5.59 -4.66
N MET A 324 -1.28 4.59 -4.93
CA MET A 324 -0.09 4.32 -4.13
C MET A 324 0.94 5.45 -4.22
N PHE A 325 1.19 6.01 -5.41
CA PHE A 325 2.04 7.20 -5.56
C PHE A 325 1.42 8.43 -4.90
N ALA A 326 0.10 8.60 -4.99
CA ALA A 326 -0.61 9.70 -4.31
C ALA A 326 -0.54 9.58 -2.78
N LEU A 327 -0.62 8.37 -2.22
CA LEU A 327 -0.38 8.12 -0.80
C LEU A 327 1.05 8.50 -0.39
N GLN A 328 2.06 8.12 -1.18
CA GLN A 328 3.45 8.52 -0.93
C GLN A 328 3.59 10.04 -0.88
N ASP A 329 3.03 10.75 -1.85
CA ASP A 329 3.08 12.22 -1.90
C ASP A 329 2.31 12.87 -0.72
N TYR A 330 1.19 12.28 -0.32
CA TYR A 330 0.45 12.72 0.86
C TYR A 330 1.28 12.56 2.14
N ILE A 331 1.93 11.41 2.32
CA ILE A 331 2.83 11.17 3.47
C ILE A 331 4.01 12.15 3.42
N ASP A 332 4.58 12.41 2.26
CA ASP A 332 5.62 13.42 2.07
C ASP A 332 5.17 14.80 2.53
N ALA A 333 3.95 15.19 2.19
CA ALA A 333 3.38 16.45 2.62
C ALA A 333 3.23 16.53 4.15
N GLN A 334 2.82 15.45 4.81
CA GLN A 334 2.76 15.40 6.28
C GLN A 334 4.14 15.50 6.94
N PHE A 335 5.19 15.04 6.27
CA PHE A 335 6.58 15.06 6.73
C PHE A 335 7.40 16.23 6.18
N LYS A 336 6.76 17.31 5.75
CA LYS A 336 7.37 18.59 5.35
C LYS A 336 8.18 18.54 4.06
N GLY A 337 7.75 17.78 3.07
CA GLY A 337 8.26 17.94 1.70
C GLY A 337 8.59 16.65 0.95
N PRO A 338 8.86 16.79 -0.34
CA PRO A 338 9.17 15.65 -1.20
C PRO A 338 10.33 14.81 -0.65
N GLY A 339 10.16 13.49 -0.64
CA GLY A 339 11.16 12.56 -0.14
C GLY A 339 11.32 12.52 1.38
N LYS A 340 10.54 13.27 2.16
CA LYS A 340 10.66 13.35 3.62
C LYS A 340 9.83 12.32 4.38
N GLY A 341 8.78 11.78 3.77
CA GLY A 341 7.93 10.75 4.35
C GLY A 341 8.67 9.45 4.65
N PHE A 342 8.04 8.62 5.44
CA PHE A 342 8.61 7.34 5.85
C PHE A 342 8.39 6.21 4.82
N LEU A 343 7.43 6.34 3.91
CA LEU A 343 7.05 5.33 2.92
C LEU A 343 7.64 5.68 1.55
N ARG A 344 8.25 4.68 0.87
CA ARG A 344 8.81 4.81 -0.47
C ARG A 344 8.47 3.62 -1.36
N ILE A 345 7.87 3.89 -2.50
CA ILE A 345 7.73 2.90 -3.56
C ILE A 345 9.10 2.73 -4.23
N VAL A 346 9.55 1.50 -4.34
CA VAL A 346 10.88 1.12 -4.84
C VAL A 346 10.77 0.23 -6.07
N ARG A 347 11.75 0.31 -6.96
CA ARG A 347 11.74 -0.40 -8.26
C ARG A 347 12.90 -1.37 -8.43
N THR A 348 13.90 -1.30 -7.54
CA THR A 348 15.06 -2.17 -7.57
C THR A 348 15.45 -2.59 -6.15
N PRO A 349 16.13 -3.75 -5.99
CA PRO A 349 16.62 -4.19 -4.69
C PRO A 349 17.61 -3.20 -4.06
N ALA A 350 18.42 -2.54 -4.88
CA ALA A 350 19.38 -1.54 -4.42
C ALA A 350 18.69 -0.29 -3.86
N GLU A 351 17.65 0.20 -4.55
CA GLU A 351 16.81 1.31 -4.07
C GLU A 351 16.10 0.94 -2.78
N ALA A 352 15.52 -0.26 -2.68
CA ALA A 352 14.87 -0.75 -1.49
C ALA A 352 15.85 -0.80 -0.30
N ARG A 353 17.05 -1.34 -0.51
CA ARG A 353 18.12 -1.39 0.50
C ARG A 353 18.48 0.01 0.99
N GLN A 354 18.67 0.97 0.09
CA GLN A 354 18.96 2.35 0.46
C GLN A 354 17.83 2.96 1.31
N VAL A 355 16.58 2.80 0.87
CA VAL A 355 15.38 3.29 1.57
C VAL A 355 15.30 2.75 2.99
N ILE A 356 15.55 1.44 3.17
CA ILE A 356 15.53 0.80 4.50
C ILE A 356 16.68 1.30 5.36
N ASN A 357 17.89 1.43 4.80
CA ASN A 357 19.05 1.97 5.51
C ASN A 357 18.88 3.45 5.88
N ASP A 358 18.09 4.21 5.13
CA ASP A 358 17.64 5.56 5.49
C ASP A 358 16.59 5.55 6.64
N GLY A 359 16.23 4.38 7.15
CA GLY A 359 15.27 4.17 8.22
C GLY A 359 13.82 4.31 7.78
N LYS A 360 13.53 4.06 6.50
CA LYS A 360 12.19 4.17 5.90
C LYS A 360 11.60 2.80 5.61
N LEU A 361 10.33 2.79 5.19
CA LEU A 361 9.58 1.65 4.71
C LEU A 361 9.65 1.60 3.19
N ALA A 362 10.16 0.50 2.64
CA ALA A 362 10.13 0.21 1.22
C ALA A 362 8.81 -0.47 0.84
N VAL A 363 8.14 0.02 -0.20
CA VAL A 363 6.94 -0.61 -0.77
C VAL A 363 7.31 -1.13 -2.16
N VAL A 364 7.19 -2.44 -2.33
CA VAL A 364 7.31 -3.11 -3.63
C VAL A 364 5.91 -3.25 -4.19
N LEU A 365 5.69 -2.79 -5.42
CA LEU A 365 4.41 -3.04 -6.09
C LEU A 365 4.41 -4.44 -6.70
N GLY A 366 3.35 -5.18 -6.43
CA GLY A 366 3.00 -6.43 -7.09
C GLY A 366 1.61 -6.36 -7.71
N ILE A 367 1.20 -7.43 -8.38
CA ILE A 367 -0.13 -7.55 -8.98
C ILE A 367 -0.73 -8.91 -8.72
N GLU A 368 -1.98 -8.93 -8.26
CA GLU A 368 -2.77 -10.12 -7.97
C GLU A 368 -4.19 -9.95 -8.52
N VAL A 369 -4.34 -10.17 -9.80
CA VAL A 369 -5.62 -10.07 -10.50
C VAL A 369 -5.97 -11.37 -11.21
N SER A 370 -7.25 -11.63 -11.41
CA SER A 370 -7.69 -12.92 -11.94
C SER A 370 -7.41 -13.07 -13.43
N GLU A 371 -7.40 -12.00 -14.18
CA GLU A 371 -7.10 -11.96 -15.62
C GLU A 371 -5.91 -11.06 -15.91
N VAL A 372 -4.77 -11.35 -15.26
CA VAL A 372 -3.53 -10.59 -15.44
C VAL A 372 -3.15 -10.54 -16.93
N LEU A 373 -2.63 -9.37 -17.37
CA LEU A 373 -2.26 -9.11 -18.77
C LEU A 373 -3.46 -9.22 -19.74
N ASP A 374 -4.69 -9.05 -19.24
CA ASP A 374 -5.94 -9.30 -19.97
C ASP A 374 -6.06 -10.76 -20.52
N CYS A 375 -5.30 -11.70 -19.94
CA CYS A 375 -5.24 -13.10 -20.31
C CYS A 375 -6.41 -13.92 -19.75
N GLY A 376 -7.64 -13.45 -19.93
CA GLY A 376 -8.86 -14.16 -19.58
C GLY A 376 -9.18 -15.30 -20.55
N LEU A 377 -10.31 -15.96 -20.29
CA LEU A 377 -10.88 -17.00 -21.14
C LEU A 377 -12.28 -16.60 -21.65
N SER A 378 -12.56 -16.91 -22.92
CA SER A 378 -13.92 -16.86 -23.46
C SER A 378 -14.28 -18.21 -24.03
N ASN A 379 -15.26 -18.89 -23.43
CA ASN A 379 -15.67 -20.25 -23.81
C ASN A 379 -14.50 -21.25 -23.89
N GLY A 380 -13.47 -21.04 -23.04
CA GLY A 380 -12.28 -21.87 -22.98
C GLY A 380 -11.16 -21.47 -23.96
N ALA A 381 -11.39 -20.49 -24.84
CA ALA A 381 -10.36 -19.93 -25.69
C ALA A 381 -9.63 -18.77 -25.00
N PRO A 382 -8.30 -18.63 -25.14
CA PRO A 382 -7.54 -17.51 -24.57
C PRO A 382 -7.94 -16.18 -25.24
N LEU A 383 -7.95 -15.11 -24.44
CA LEU A 383 -8.21 -13.74 -24.89
C LEU A 383 -6.93 -12.96 -25.16
N CYS A 384 -5.76 -13.55 -24.91
CA CYS A 384 -4.45 -12.93 -25.14
C CYS A 384 -3.56 -13.81 -26.04
N THR A 385 -2.53 -13.20 -26.57
CA THR A 385 -1.43 -13.80 -27.33
C THR A 385 -0.11 -13.59 -26.61
N GLU A 386 0.98 -14.22 -27.09
CA GLU A 386 2.33 -13.98 -26.59
C GLU A 386 2.73 -12.49 -26.70
N GLN A 387 2.32 -11.81 -27.77
CA GLN A 387 2.58 -10.39 -27.95
C GLN A 387 1.85 -9.51 -26.91
N ASP A 388 0.61 -9.88 -26.55
CA ASP A 388 -0.15 -9.19 -25.51
C ASP A 388 0.50 -9.40 -24.13
N ILE A 389 1.04 -10.60 -23.87
CA ILE A 389 1.80 -10.91 -22.66
C ILE A 389 3.04 -10.01 -22.55
N ASP A 390 3.84 -9.92 -23.62
CA ASP A 390 5.04 -9.04 -23.62
C ASP A 390 4.67 -7.58 -23.37
N ALA A 391 3.69 -7.06 -24.09
CA ALA A 391 3.25 -5.67 -23.94
C ALA A 391 2.71 -5.38 -22.51
N GLY A 392 1.95 -6.31 -21.97
CA GLY A 392 1.40 -6.18 -20.61
C GLY A 392 2.48 -6.25 -19.54
N LEU A 393 3.46 -7.14 -19.67
CA LEU A 393 4.62 -7.21 -18.75
C LEU A 393 5.48 -5.95 -18.80
N ASP A 394 5.71 -5.41 -20.00
CA ASP A 394 6.44 -4.14 -20.17
C ASP A 394 5.69 -2.98 -19.50
N GLU A 395 4.35 -2.95 -19.61
CA GLU A 395 3.53 -1.96 -18.94
C GLU A 395 3.60 -2.11 -17.40
N LEU A 396 3.44 -3.33 -16.88
CA LEU A 396 3.56 -3.59 -15.43
C LEU A 396 4.93 -3.17 -14.91
N TYR A 397 6.00 -3.50 -15.64
CA TYR A 397 7.36 -3.13 -15.27
C TYR A 397 7.53 -1.60 -15.24
N ALA A 398 6.98 -0.89 -16.24
CA ALA A 398 7.00 0.57 -16.31
C ALA A 398 6.20 1.23 -15.16
N MET A 399 5.07 0.65 -14.75
CA MET A 399 4.32 1.08 -13.56
C MET A 399 5.10 0.90 -12.26
N GLY A 400 6.14 0.07 -12.25
CA GLY A 400 6.93 -0.25 -11.06
C GLY A 400 6.58 -1.58 -10.41
N VAL A 401 5.71 -2.39 -11.01
CA VAL A 401 5.38 -3.73 -10.53
C VAL A 401 6.60 -4.65 -10.67
N ARG A 402 6.89 -5.44 -9.64
CA ARG A 402 8.03 -6.36 -9.60
C ARG A 402 7.66 -7.77 -9.17
N SER A 403 6.48 -7.98 -8.56
CA SER A 403 5.96 -9.28 -8.18
C SER A 403 4.64 -9.55 -8.90
N VAL A 404 4.47 -10.72 -9.50
CA VAL A 404 3.33 -11.03 -10.37
C VAL A 404 2.75 -12.39 -10.03
N PHE A 405 1.45 -12.43 -9.81
CA PHE A 405 0.64 -13.64 -9.80
C PHE A 405 0.18 -13.95 -11.23
N PRO A 406 0.71 -14.98 -11.91
CA PRO A 406 0.22 -15.38 -13.22
C PRO A 406 -1.21 -15.92 -13.19
N ILE A 407 -1.59 -16.50 -12.07
CA ILE A 407 -2.89 -17.11 -11.82
C ILE A 407 -3.35 -16.70 -10.43
N HIS A 408 -4.58 -16.21 -10.30
CA HIS A 408 -5.17 -15.86 -9.01
C HIS A 408 -6.40 -16.74 -8.71
N LYS A 409 -7.60 -16.19 -8.63
CA LYS A 409 -8.80 -16.91 -8.16
C LYS A 409 -9.58 -17.65 -9.24
N PHE A 410 -9.28 -17.44 -10.53
CA PHE A 410 -9.97 -18.08 -11.65
C PHE A 410 -8.98 -18.79 -12.57
N ASP A 411 -9.46 -19.85 -13.23
CA ASP A 411 -8.79 -20.36 -14.41
C ASP A 411 -8.69 -19.23 -15.43
N ASN A 412 -7.51 -19.01 -15.96
CA ASN A 412 -7.27 -17.98 -16.97
C ASN A 412 -6.51 -18.57 -18.18
N ALA A 413 -6.12 -17.75 -19.14
CA ALA A 413 -5.39 -18.22 -20.32
C ALA A 413 -4.02 -18.81 -19.97
N LEU A 414 -3.42 -18.44 -18.83
CA LEU A 414 -2.10 -18.89 -18.39
C LEU A 414 -2.15 -20.24 -17.66
N GLY A 415 -3.24 -20.55 -16.94
CA GLY A 415 -3.32 -21.84 -16.22
C GLY A 415 -4.55 -22.02 -15.36
N GLY A 416 -4.52 -23.08 -14.55
CA GLY A 416 -5.55 -23.44 -13.59
C GLY A 416 -5.27 -22.87 -12.20
N THR A 417 -6.31 -22.35 -11.56
CA THR A 417 -6.26 -21.85 -10.18
C THR A 417 -6.37 -22.98 -9.16
N ALA A 418 -5.80 -22.82 -7.98
CA ALA A 418 -6.12 -23.63 -6.82
C ALA A 418 -7.58 -23.39 -6.40
N MET A 419 -8.28 -24.46 -6.10
CA MET A 419 -9.67 -24.38 -5.64
C MET A 419 -9.71 -23.97 -4.16
N ASP A 420 -10.74 -23.23 -3.79
CA ASP A 420 -11.01 -22.81 -2.40
C ASP A 420 -12.25 -23.52 -1.84
N SER A 421 -12.42 -23.45 -0.52
CA SER A 421 -13.55 -24.00 0.23
C SER A 421 -14.26 -22.92 1.06
N GLY A 422 -15.38 -23.27 1.69
CA GLY A 422 -16.19 -22.35 2.49
C GLY A 422 -16.86 -21.25 1.66
N ALA A 423 -17.30 -20.19 2.31
CA ALA A 423 -17.99 -19.07 1.68
C ALA A 423 -17.15 -18.41 0.57
N THR A 424 -15.85 -18.28 0.80
CA THR A 424 -14.91 -17.77 -0.23
C THR A 424 -14.89 -18.69 -1.45
N GLY A 425 -14.75 -20.00 -1.26
CA GLY A 425 -14.76 -20.98 -2.35
C GLY A 425 -16.05 -20.93 -3.18
N ILE A 426 -17.20 -20.82 -2.51
CA ILE A 426 -18.51 -20.69 -3.17
C ILE A 426 -18.57 -19.43 -4.05
N LEU A 427 -18.15 -18.28 -3.51
CA LEU A 427 -18.13 -17.01 -4.23
C LEU A 427 -17.18 -17.04 -5.42
N VAL A 428 -15.96 -17.51 -5.21
CA VAL A 428 -14.92 -17.54 -6.23
C VAL A 428 -15.27 -18.52 -7.35
N ASN A 429 -15.87 -19.67 -7.03
CA ASN A 429 -16.33 -20.64 -8.03
C ASN A 429 -17.46 -20.07 -8.91
N LEU A 430 -18.38 -19.27 -8.31
CA LEU A 430 -19.37 -18.54 -9.10
C LEU A 430 -18.68 -17.54 -10.06
N GLY A 431 -17.69 -16.82 -9.59
CA GLY A 431 -16.90 -15.90 -10.41
C GLY A 431 -16.14 -16.62 -11.52
N ASN A 432 -15.54 -17.78 -11.23
CA ASN A 432 -14.91 -18.63 -12.24
C ASN A 432 -15.93 -19.07 -13.33
N LYS A 433 -17.15 -19.47 -12.92
CA LYS A 433 -18.25 -19.78 -13.84
C LYS A 433 -18.61 -18.60 -14.73
N TYR A 434 -18.70 -17.40 -14.15
CA TYR A 434 -19.02 -16.19 -14.91
C TYR A 434 -17.89 -15.81 -15.89
N ALA A 435 -16.64 -15.86 -15.44
CA ALA A 435 -15.46 -15.49 -16.24
C ALA A 435 -15.20 -16.46 -17.39
N THR A 436 -15.25 -17.78 -17.11
CA THR A 436 -14.78 -18.84 -18.03
C THR A 436 -15.90 -19.61 -18.74
N GLY A 437 -17.15 -19.40 -18.31
CA GLY A 437 -18.31 -20.19 -18.74
C GLY A 437 -18.43 -21.54 -18.03
N ARG A 438 -17.52 -21.91 -17.12
CA ARG A 438 -17.46 -23.20 -16.44
C ARG A 438 -17.26 -23.07 -14.95
N TRP A 439 -17.91 -23.91 -14.17
CA TRP A 439 -17.55 -24.15 -12.77
C TRP A 439 -16.17 -24.81 -12.70
N TRP A 440 -15.48 -24.70 -11.56
CA TRP A 440 -14.23 -25.43 -11.37
C TRP A 440 -14.40 -26.91 -11.73
N GLN A 441 -13.46 -27.40 -12.49
CA GLN A 441 -13.35 -28.82 -12.75
C GLN A 441 -12.49 -29.44 -11.64
N ALA A 442 -13.07 -30.38 -10.89
CA ALA A 442 -12.35 -31.02 -9.80
C ALA A 442 -12.30 -32.54 -10.09
N GLY A 443 -11.13 -33.12 -9.92
CA GLY A 443 -10.89 -34.54 -10.09
C GLY A 443 -9.97 -35.10 -9.01
N PRO A 444 -9.79 -36.42 -8.93
CA PRO A 444 -8.83 -37.03 -8.02
C PRO A 444 -7.41 -36.48 -8.26
N CYS A 445 -6.70 -36.17 -7.19
CA CYS A 445 -5.30 -35.75 -7.28
C CYS A 445 -4.43 -36.94 -7.75
N PRO A 446 -3.36 -36.70 -8.55
CA PRO A 446 -2.38 -37.72 -8.83
C PRO A 446 -1.75 -38.28 -7.53
N ALA A 447 -1.45 -39.58 -7.54
CA ALA A 447 -0.84 -40.18 -6.35
C ALA A 447 0.51 -39.55 -6.03
N GLY A 448 0.69 -39.08 -4.80
CA GLY A 448 1.91 -38.44 -4.32
C GLY A 448 2.04 -36.94 -4.69
N SER A 449 1.06 -36.36 -5.42
CA SER A 449 1.04 -34.92 -5.64
C SER A 449 0.50 -34.16 -4.42
N GLU A 450 0.79 -32.87 -4.36
CA GLU A 450 0.05 -31.94 -3.49
C GLU A 450 -1.41 -31.84 -3.94
N THR A 451 -2.26 -31.38 -3.05
CA THR A 451 -3.71 -31.31 -3.29
C THR A 451 -4.19 -29.86 -3.25
N ASP A 452 -5.21 -29.55 -4.05
CA ASP A 452 -5.99 -28.33 -3.86
C ASP A 452 -7.03 -28.53 -2.74
N LYS A 453 -7.67 -27.44 -2.29
CA LYS A 453 -8.81 -27.56 -1.38
C LYS A 453 -10.01 -28.17 -2.12
N THR A 454 -10.80 -28.95 -1.41
CA THR A 454 -12.04 -29.53 -1.98
C THR A 454 -13.13 -28.44 -2.00
N PRO A 455 -13.70 -28.10 -3.18
CA PRO A 455 -14.78 -27.13 -3.26
C PRO A 455 -16.05 -27.62 -2.55
N ASP A 456 -16.76 -26.71 -1.90
CA ASP A 456 -18.06 -27.03 -1.32
C ASP A 456 -19.16 -27.14 -2.38
N ASN A 457 -20.12 -28.00 -2.10
CA ASN A 457 -21.32 -28.12 -2.92
C ASN A 457 -22.30 -26.99 -2.64
N LEU A 458 -22.77 -26.30 -3.67
CA LEU A 458 -23.69 -25.19 -3.56
C LEU A 458 -25.04 -25.61 -2.97
N THR A 459 -25.39 -25.12 -1.79
CA THR A 459 -26.70 -25.32 -1.15
C THR A 459 -27.75 -24.32 -1.66
N SER A 460 -29.01 -24.53 -1.29
CA SER A 460 -30.07 -23.52 -1.53
C SER A 460 -29.83 -22.22 -0.74
N GLY A 461 -29.19 -22.31 0.44
CA GLY A 461 -28.81 -21.15 1.24
C GLY A 461 -27.75 -20.30 0.56
N ASP A 462 -26.72 -20.96 0.00
CA ASP A 462 -25.64 -20.26 -0.74
C ASP A 462 -26.18 -19.55 -1.97
N ARG A 463 -27.10 -20.20 -2.73
CA ARG A 463 -27.74 -19.55 -3.88
C ARG A 463 -28.53 -18.32 -3.48
N ALA A 464 -29.27 -18.39 -2.37
CA ALA A 464 -29.99 -17.22 -1.85
C ALA A 464 -29.04 -16.10 -1.40
N ALA A 465 -27.92 -16.46 -0.77
CA ALA A 465 -26.89 -15.50 -0.37
C ALA A 465 -26.24 -14.82 -1.58
N LEU A 466 -25.84 -15.59 -2.59
CA LEU A 466 -25.24 -15.04 -3.81
C LEU A 466 -26.24 -14.13 -4.56
N GLN A 467 -27.53 -14.47 -4.59
CA GLN A 467 -28.58 -13.59 -5.14
C GLN A 467 -28.78 -12.32 -4.31
N ALA A 468 -28.62 -12.39 -3.00
CA ALA A 468 -28.68 -11.20 -2.13
C ALA A 468 -27.49 -10.26 -2.35
N ILE A 469 -26.29 -10.80 -2.62
CA ILE A 469 -25.06 -10.01 -2.88
C ILE A 469 -25.11 -9.39 -4.28
N PHE A 470 -25.38 -10.20 -5.31
CA PHE A 470 -25.21 -9.82 -6.72
C PHE A 470 -26.53 -9.54 -7.46
N GLY A 471 -27.67 -9.80 -6.83
CA GLY A 471 -28.98 -9.67 -7.48
C GLY A 471 -29.30 -10.84 -8.41
N PRO A 472 -30.41 -10.72 -9.19
CA PRO A 472 -30.91 -11.81 -10.04
C PRO A 472 -30.01 -12.16 -11.23
N VAL A 473 -29.01 -11.37 -11.55
CA VAL A 473 -28.06 -11.58 -12.67
C VAL A 473 -27.32 -12.91 -12.55
N VAL A 474 -27.11 -13.42 -11.34
CA VAL A 474 -26.41 -14.70 -11.11
C VAL A 474 -27.32 -15.93 -11.22
N THR A 475 -28.65 -15.77 -11.26
CA THR A 475 -29.60 -16.87 -11.28
C THR A 475 -29.37 -17.86 -12.47
N PRO A 476 -29.11 -17.39 -13.70
CA PRO A 476 -28.83 -18.29 -14.82
C PRO A 476 -27.57 -19.14 -14.65
N LEU A 477 -26.62 -18.70 -13.81
CA LEU A 477 -25.37 -19.40 -13.56
C LEU A 477 -25.59 -20.70 -12.74
N PHE A 478 -26.72 -20.83 -12.06
CA PHE A 478 -27.02 -22.01 -11.22
C PHE A 478 -27.60 -23.24 -11.97
N ASN A 479 -27.74 -23.16 -13.30
CA ASN A 479 -28.41 -24.23 -14.06
C ASN A 479 -27.58 -25.51 -14.16
N ASP A 480 -26.25 -25.44 -14.08
CA ASP A 480 -25.31 -26.54 -14.31
C ASP A 480 -24.27 -26.67 -13.19
N VAL A 481 -24.67 -26.40 -11.94
CA VAL A 481 -23.80 -26.52 -10.77
C VAL A 481 -23.34 -27.96 -10.58
N PRO A 482 -22.03 -28.25 -10.56
CA PRO A 482 -21.53 -29.60 -10.34
C PRO A 482 -21.74 -30.07 -8.89
N ALA A 483 -21.74 -31.37 -8.71
CA ALA A 483 -21.58 -31.98 -7.39
C ALA A 483 -20.13 -32.44 -7.25
N TYR A 484 -19.44 -31.89 -6.26
CA TYR A 484 -18.07 -32.29 -5.92
C TYR A 484 -18.09 -33.50 -4.99
N GLY A 485 -17.26 -34.51 -5.28
CA GLY A 485 -17.08 -35.67 -4.43
C GLY A 485 -16.29 -35.36 -3.16
N ALA A 486 -16.20 -36.33 -2.27
CA ALA A 486 -15.29 -36.23 -1.12
C ALA A 486 -13.83 -36.21 -1.62
N GLY A 487 -13.03 -35.26 -1.06
CA GLY A 487 -11.65 -35.04 -1.48
C GLY A 487 -10.64 -36.03 -0.92
N PRO A 488 -9.33 -35.93 -1.23
CA PRO A 488 -8.70 -34.74 -1.82
C PRO A 488 -8.94 -34.60 -3.33
N LEU A 489 -9.25 -33.40 -3.77
CA LEU A 489 -9.49 -33.04 -5.16
C LEU A 489 -8.44 -32.07 -5.68
N CYS A 490 -8.19 -32.14 -6.98
CA CYS A 490 -7.28 -31.24 -7.70
C CYS A 490 -7.97 -30.64 -8.92
N ASN A 491 -7.63 -29.39 -9.24
CA ASN A 491 -7.92 -28.82 -10.53
C ASN A 491 -7.05 -29.53 -11.60
N PRO A 492 -7.62 -30.22 -12.59
CA PRO A 492 -6.83 -30.91 -13.62
C PRO A 492 -6.12 -29.96 -14.57
N ARG A 493 -6.48 -28.67 -14.56
CA ARG A 493 -5.87 -27.65 -15.41
C ARG A 493 -4.53 -27.23 -14.78
N GLY A 494 -3.45 -27.48 -15.49
CA GLY A 494 -2.11 -27.03 -15.16
C GLY A 494 -1.75 -25.70 -15.85
N LEU A 495 -0.45 -25.41 -15.92
CA LEU A 495 0.11 -24.32 -16.69
C LEU A 495 -0.12 -24.58 -18.19
N THR A 496 -0.58 -23.58 -18.94
CA THR A 496 -0.78 -23.68 -20.39
C THR A 496 0.50 -23.32 -21.15
N ALA A 497 0.50 -23.46 -22.49
CA ALA A 497 1.61 -22.97 -23.30
C ALA A 497 1.82 -21.46 -23.14
N LEU A 498 0.73 -20.65 -23.11
CA LEU A 498 0.80 -19.21 -22.83
C LEU A 498 1.29 -18.94 -21.41
N GLY A 499 0.90 -19.77 -20.43
CA GLY A 499 1.42 -19.65 -19.06
C GLY A 499 2.91 -19.92 -18.98
N ALA A 500 3.40 -20.97 -19.67
CA ALA A 500 4.83 -21.26 -19.76
C ALA A 500 5.60 -20.12 -20.47
N TYR A 501 5.02 -19.54 -21.52
CA TYR A 501 5.55 -18.34 -22.16
C TYR A 501 5.64 -17.17 -21.19
N ALA A 502 4.55 -16.86 -20.48
CA ALA A 502 4.50 -15.76 -19.51
C ALA A 502 5.53 -15.91 -18.39
N VAL A 503 5.67 -17.13 -17.82
CA VAL A 503 6.70 -17.42 -16.79
C VAL A 503 8.10 -17.14 -17.35
N ASN A 504 8.42 -17.61 -18.58
CA ASN A 504 9.71 -17.33 -19.21
C ASN A 504 9.92 -15.83 -19.47
N ALA A 505 8.90 -15.11 -19.92
CA ALA A 505 8.97 -13.67 -20.17
C ALA A 505 9.16 -12.86 -18.87
N MET A 506 8.62 -13.32 -17.74
CA MET A 506 8.87 -12.76 -16.41
C MET A 506 10.31 -12.99 -15.96
N ILE A 507 10.85 -14.21 -16.15
CA ILE A 507 12.25 -14.55 -15.87
C ILE A 507 13.18 -13.61 -16.64
N ASP A 508 12.94 -13.43 -17.93
CA ASP A 508 13.78 -12.57 -18.80
C ASP A 508 13.76 -11.09 -18.37
N ARG A 509 12.75 -10.68 -17.60
CA ARG A 509 12.61 -9.33 -17.01
C ARG A 509 13.05 -9.23 -15.54
N GLY A 510 13.55 -10.30 -14.94
CA GLY A 510 13.95 -10.34 -13.53
C GLY A 510 12.82 -10.11 -12.53
N MET A 511 11.57 -10.45 -12.89
CA MET A 511 10.40 -10.26 -12.04
C MET A 511 10.27 -11.41 -11.02
N LEU A 512 9.71 -11.12 -9.85
CA LEU A 512 9.34 -12.12 -8.86
C LEU A 512 8.04 -12.80 -9.29
N ILE A 513 8.03 -14.13 -9.25
CA ILE A 513 6.90 -14.97 -9.68
C ILE A 513 6.24 -15.54 -8.44
N GLU A 514 4.99 -15.18 -8.23
CA GLU A 514 4.16 -15.67 -7.14
C GLU A 514 3.54 -17.02 -7.52
N THR A 515 3.68 -18.00 -6.65
CA THR A 515 3.18 -19.36 -6.90
C THR A 515 1.90 -19.70 -6.16
N ASP A 516 1.51 -18.86 -5.21
CA ASP A 516 0.26 -19.01 -4.49
C ASP A 516 -0.93 -18.86 -5.44
N HIS A 517 -2.06 -19.45 -5.11
CA HIS A 517 -3.25 -19.56 -5.95
C HIS A 517 -3.12 -20.39 -7.23
N MET A 518 -1.95 -20.82 -7.65
CA MET A 518 -1.83 -21.79 -8.74
C MET A 518 -2.39 -23.15 -8.31
N SER A 519 -3.09 -23.85 -9.18
CA SER A 519 -3.38 -25.27 -8.96
C SER A 519 -2.08 -26.03 -8.69
N ALA A 520 -2.14 -27.12 -7.93
CA ALA A 520 -0.94 -27.93 -7.64
C ALA A 520 -0.18 -28.27 -8.95
N LYS A 521 -0.91 -28.64 -10.00
CA LYS A 521 -0.35 -28.94 -11.31
C LYS A 521 0.29 -27.75 -12.03
N ALA A 522 -0.30 -26.54 -11.89
CA ALA A 522 0.27 -25.32 -12.49
C ALA A 522 1.52 -24.88 -11.74
N ARG A 523 1.50 -24.97 -10.41
CA ARG A 523 2.63 -24.67 -9.54
C ARG A 523 3.83 -25.58 -9.81
N ASP A 524 3.61 -26.91 -9.89
CA ASP A 524 4.68 -27.85 -10.21
C ASP A 524 5.31 -27.52 -11.57
N ALA A 525 4.51 -27.30 -12.60
CA ALA A 525 5.03 -26.94 -13.94
C ALA A 525 5.79 -25.59 -13.93
N THR A 526 5.36 -24.63 -13.11
CA THR A 526 6.07 -23.37 -12.95
C THR A 526 7.42 -23.58 -12.27
N LEU A 527 7.48 -24.37 -11.20
CA LEU A 527 8.72 -24.70 -10.50
C LEU A 527 9.68 -25.48 -11.41
N ASP A 528 9.16 -26.42 -12.24
CA ASP A 528 9.98 -27.14 -13.24
C ASP A 528 10.66 -26.17 -14.23
N ILE A 529 9.96 -25.13 -14.69
CA ILE A 529 10.55 -24.09 -15.57
C ILE A 529 11.63 -23.32 -14.85
N LEU A 530 11.38 -22.88 -13.61
CA LEU A 530 12.35 -22.11 -12.80
C LEU A 530 13.62 -22.90 -12.53
N GLU A 531 13.50 -24.20 -12.22
CA GLU A 531 14.62 -25.13 -12.02
C GLU A 531 15.41 -25.33 -13.33
N ALA A 532 14.71 -25.61 -14.46
CA ALA A 532 15.32 -25.79 -15.77
C ALA A 532 16.08 -24.52 -16.24
N ARG A 533 15.50 -23.36 -16.00
CA ARG A 533 16.12 -22.04 -16.28
C ARG A 533 17.20 -21.67 -15.26
N ARG A 534 17.33 -22.42 -14.16
CA ARG A 534 18.20 -22.06 -13.03
C ARG A 534 17.97 -20.62 -12.57
N TYR A 535 16.71 -20.24 -12.40
CA TYR A 535 16.32 -18.89 -12.01
C TYR A 535 16.50 -18.69 -10.49
N PRO A 536 17.60 -18.12 -10.01
CA PRO A 536 17.92 -18.09 -8.58
C PRO A 536 17.12 -17.01 -7.87
N GLY A 537 16.25 -17.41 -6.95
CA GLY A 537 15.54 -16.49 -6.08
C GLY A 537 14.27 -15.86 -6.65
N GLY A 538 14.00 -15.99 -7.94
CA GLY A 538 12.85 -15.31 -8.59
C GLY A 538 11.47 -15.85 -8.25
N VAL A 539 11.31 -16.65 -7.19
CA VAL A 539 10.04 -17.28 -6.79
C VAL A 539 9.65 -16.91 -5.37
N VAL A 540 8.35 -16.66 -5.16
CA VAL A 540 7.79 -16.27 -3.87
C VAL A 540 6.52 -17.09 -3.59
N SER A 541 6.35 -17.50 -2.34
CA SER A 541 5.07 -17.89 -1.75
C SER A 541 4.76 -16.88 -0.65
N SER A 542 3.80 -15.99 -0.90
CA SER A 542 3.68 -14.75 -0.14
C SER A 542 2.63 -14.77 0.98
N HIS A 543 1.66 -15.71 0.96
CA HIS A 543 0.58 -15.75 1.97
C HIS A 543 -0.12 -17.12 2.10
N SER A 544 0.22 -18.09 1.28
CA SER A 544 -0.39 -19.40 1.33
C SER A 544 0.68 -20.43 1.63
N TRP A 545 0.57 -21.06 2.79
CA TRP A 545 1.41 -22.19 3.09
C TRP A 545 0.95 -23.39 2.25
N GLY A 546 1.58 -23.58 1.08
CA GLY A 546 1.36 -24.74 0.21
C GLY A 546 1.91 -26.03 0.81
N GLY A 547 1.90 -27.12 0.04
CA GLY A 547 2.46 -28.38 0.45
C GLY A 547 3.97 -28.29 0.70
N MET A 548 4.48 -29.13 1.59
CA MET A 548 5.91 -29.14 1.99
C MET A 548 6.86 -29.32 0.80
N ALA A 549 6.46 -30.11 -0.21
CA ALA A 549 7.32 -30.38 -1.37
C ALA A 549 7.55 -29.13 -2.22
N SER A 550 6.51 -28.34 -2.50
CA SER A 550 6.66 -27.08 -3.24
C SER A 550 7.40 -26.01 -2.42
N GLN A 551 7.18 -25.95 -1.11
CA GLN A 551 7.93 -25.02 -0.24
C GLN A 551 9.43 -25.35 -0.20
N GLN A 552 9.80 -26.64 -0.13
CA GLN A 552 11.20 -27.06 -0.21
C GLN A 552 11.83 -26.63 -1.55
N ARG A 553 11.15 -26.85 -2.68
CA ARG A 553 11.63 -26.45 -4.01
C ARG A 553 11.84 -24.94 -4.12
N ILE A 554 10.91 -24.12 -3.55
CA ILE A 554 11.05 -22.67 -3.50
C ILE A 554 12.30 -22.27 -2.72
N GLN A 555 12.55 -22.87 -1.56
CA GLN A 555 13.73 -22.57 -0.76
C GLN A 555 15.03 -23.05 -1.42
N ASP A 556 15.01 -24.21 -2.06
CA ASP A 556 16.17 -24.76 -2.80
C ASP A 556 16.56 -23.85 -3.98
N LEU A 557 15.59 -23.19 -4.63
CA LEU A 557 15.81 -22.15 -5.62
C LEU A 557 16.31 -20.83 -5.03
N GLY A 558 16.38 -20.69 -3.71
CA GLY A 558 16.69 -19.45 -3.02
C GLY A 558 15.54 -18.45 -3.06
N GLY A 559 14.31 -18.92 -3.24
CA GLY A 559 13.09 -18.12 -3.21
C GLY A 559 12.74 -17.63 -1.80
N PHE A 560 11.63 -16.93 -1.67
CA PHE A 560 11.16 -16.37 -0.42
C PHE A 560 9.81 -16.96 -0.01
N VAL A 561 9.67 -17.31 1.27
CA VAL A 561 8.43 -17.83 1.83
C VAL A 561 7.91 -16.93 2.94
N ALA A 562 6.60 -16.72 2.96
CA ALA A 562 5.91 -15.94 3.95
C ALA A 562 4.55 -16.60 4.24
N PRO A 563 4.43 -17.36 5.33
CA PRO A 563 3.15 -17.93 5.74
C PRO A 563 2.10 -16.83 5.97
N ALA A 564 0.83 -17.18 5.81
CA ALA A 564 -0.26 -16.27 6.12
C ALA A 564 -0.20 -15.82 7.60
N ALA A 565 -0.40 -14.53 7.84
CA ALA A 565 -0.41 -13.93 9.18
C ALA A 565 -1.74 -14.24 9.91
N LYS A 566 -2.01 -15.53 10.10
CA LYS A 566 -3.16 -16.03 10.85
C LYS A 566 -2.86 -16.17 12.33
N ASP A 567 -3.64 -16.98 13.04
CA ASP A 567 -3.47 -17.18 14.47
C ASP A 567 -2.02 -17.53 14.82
N THR A 568 -1.51 -16.89 15.87
CA THR A 568 -0.08 -16.94 16.21
C THR A 568 0.47 -18.35 16.48
N PRO A 569 -0.29 -19.32 17.07
CA PRO A 569 0.18 -20.71 17.18
C PRO A 569 0.41 -21.37 15.82
N GLU A 570 -0.51 -21.22 14.86
CA GLU A 570 -0.39 -21.77 13.51
C GLU A 570 0.82 -21.17 12.77
N PHE A 571 1.03 -19.86 12.92
CA PHE A 571 2.20 -19.20 12.33
C PHE A 571 3.52 -19.75 12.89
N VAL A 572 3.60 -20.00 14.19
CA VAL A 572 4.80 -20.56 14.83
C VAL A 572 5.11 -21.98 14.29
N GLU A 573 4.07 -22.82 14.08
CA GLU A 573 4.22 -24.12 13.43
C GLU A 573 4.78 -23.99 12.02
N HIS A 574 4.26 -23.08 11.21
CA HIS A 574 4.73 -22.83 9.85
C HIS A 574 6.17 -22.27 9.82
N TRP A 575 6.52 -21.39 10.78
CA TRP A 575 7.90 -20.92 10.92
C TRP A 575 8.87 -22.05 11.23
N ASP A 576 8.52 -22.95 12.15
CA ASP A 576 9.36 -24.09 12.51
C ASP A 576 9.58 -25.03 11.32
N MET A 577 8.50 -25.31 10.55
CA MET A 577 8.57 -26.08 9.32
C MET A 577 9.46 -25.39 8.25
N ALA A 578 9.30 -24.08 8.03
CA ALA A 578 10.10 -23.32 7.06
C ALA A 578 11.60 -23.31 7.47
N SER A 579 11.87 -23.13 8.75
CA SER A 579 13.24 -23.18 9.29
C SER A 579 13.90 -24.55 9.08
N ALA A 580 13.14 -25.64 9.27
CA ALA A 580 13.65 -27.00 9.05
C ALA A 580 13.95 -27.32 7.58
N MET A 581 13.26 -26.67 6.63
CA MET A 581 13.46 -26.84 5.19
C MET A 581 14.60 -25.99 4.62
N GLN A 582 15.12 -25.02 5.37
CA GLN A 582 16.15 -24.10 4.87
C GLN A 582 17.45 -24.82 4.51
N PRO A 583 17.99 -24.65 3.29
CA PRO A 583 19.30 -25.14 2.93
C PRO A 583 20.40 -24.56 3.85
N ALA A 584 21.24 -25.42 4.41
CA ALA A 584 22.29 -25.01 5.35
C ALA A 584 23.31 -24.01 4.78
N SER A 585 23.35 -23.87 3.45
CA SER A 585 24.27 -22.94 2.75
C SER A 585 23.68 -21.54 2.55
N ALA A 586 22.39 -21.32 2.86
CA ALA A 586 21.72 -20.06 2.63
C ALA A 586 21.27 -19.40 3.96
N PRO A 587 21.30 -18.07 4.06
CA PRO A 587 20.77 -17.38 5.24
C PRO A 587 19.26 -17.64 5.36
N PHE A 588 18.78 -17.83 6.58
CA PHE A 588 17.36 -17.94 6.86
C PHE A 588 16.78 -16.58 7.26
N GLY A 589 15.63 -16.29 6.74
CA GLY A 589 14.79 -15.17 7.11
C GLY A 589 13.43 -15.37 6.47
N ILE A 590 12.37 -15.03 7.19
CA ILE A 590 11.00 -15.29 6.80
C ILE A 590 10.18 -14.00 6.84
N GLY A 591 9.16 -13.91 6.00
CA GLY A 591 8.12 -12.86 6.07
C GLY A 591 6.83 -13.40 6.64
N PHE A 592 5.81 -12.57 6.59
CA PHE A 592 4.41 -12.96 6.72
C PHE A 592 3.61 -12.38 5.56
N GLY A 593 2.49 -13.00 5.22
CA GLY A 593 1.52 -12.46 4.30
C GLY A 593 0.28 -12.02 5.05
N SER A 594 0.03 -10.73 5.12
CA SER A 594 -1.08 -10.20 5.88
C SER A 594 -2.42 -10.39 5.19
N ASP A 595 -2.45 -10.32 3.89
CA ASP A 595 -3.65 -10.25 3.06
C ASP A 595 -4.68 -9.22 3.62
N THR A 596 -4.18 -8.18 4.31
CA THR A 596 -5.02 -7.12 4.86
C THR A 596 -5.70 -6.38 3.72
N ASN A 597 -7.01 -6.19 3.80
CA ASN A 597 -7.92 -5.68 2.78
C ASN A 597 -8.15 -6.64 1.58
N GLY A 598 -7.56 -7.83 1.54
CA GLY A 598 -7.74 -8.83 0.47
C GLY A 598 -8.82 -9.87 0.74
N LEU A 599 -9.73 -9.62 1.69
CA LEU A 599 -10.82 -10.51 2.12
C LEU A 599 -10.37 -11.73 2.96
N ALA A 600 -9.15 -11.74 3.49
CA ALA A 600 -8.74 -12.72 4.48
C ALA A 600 -9.06 -12.26 5.90
N THR A 601 -9.65 -13.13 6.70
CA THR A 601 -9.79 -12.92 8.14
C THR A 601 -8.42 -12.84 8.77
N GLN A 602 -8.19 -11.82 9.59
CA GLN A 602 -6.96 -11.60 10.33
C GLN A 602 -6.93 -12.43 11.62
N ALA A 603 -5.76 -12.49 12.28
CA ALA A 603 -5.61 -13.27 13.52
C ALA A 603 -6.57 -12.82 14.63
N ASN A 604 -7.32 -13.75 15.18
CA ASN A 604 -8.22 -13.53 16.29
C ASN A 604 -7.47 -13.31 17.62
N PRO A 605 -8.10 -12.70 18.63
CA PRO A 605 -7.48 -12.58 19.95
C PRO A 605 -7.31 -13.97 20.59
N ARG A 606 -6.09 -14.27 21.03
CA ARG A 606 -5.72 -15.58 21.57
C ARG A 606 -6.20 -15.83 23.00
N ASN A 607 -6.61 -14.79 23.72
CA ASN A 607 -6.94 -14.85 25.16
C ASN A 607 -5.81 -15.49 26.00
N PRO A 608 -4.60 -14.96 25.98
CA PRO A 608 -3.36 -15.64 26.36
C PRO A 608 -3.15 -15.81 27.89
N GLY A 609 -4.04 -15.33 28.74
CA GLY A 609 -3.87 -15.40 30.20
C GLY A 609 -2.56 -14.74 30.66
N SER A 610 -1.71 -15.50 31.39
CA SER A 610 -0.43 -14.99 31.89
C SER A 610 0.64 -14.79 30.79
N ASN A 611 0.43 -15.34 29.58
CA ASN A 611 1.34 -15.19 28.44
C ASN A 611 0.93 -14.05 27.49
N ALA A 612 0.25 -13.03 28.02
CA ALA A 612 -0.22 -11.87 27.29
C ALA A 612 0.94 -10.95 26.85
N VAL A 613 0.71 -10.22 25.75
CA VAL A 613 1.53 -9.06 25.40
C VAL A 613 1.35 -8.00 26.48
N THR A 614 2.47 -7.52 27.03
CA THR A 614 2.48 -6.51 28.09
C THR A 614 2.90 -5.16 27.52
N TYR A 615 2.09 -4.15 27.70
CA TYR A 615 2.36 -2.79 27.24
C TYR A 615 2.89 -1.88 28.36
N PRO A 616 3.79 -0.91 28.02
CA PRO A 616 4.49 -0.80 26.75
C PRO A 616 5.61 -1.84 26.61
N TYR A 617 5.96 -2.18 25.37
CA TYR A 617 7.09 -3.09 25.08
C TYR A 617 8.08 -2.45 24.10
N ARG A 618 9.31 -2.99 24.05
CA ARG A 618 10.33 -2.54 23.07
C ARG A 618 10.31 -3.40 21.83
N THR A 619 10.53 -2.77 20.67
CA THR A 619 10.75 -3.46 19.40
C THR A 619 12.01 -4.33 19.42
N PHE A 620 12.15 -5.20 18.43
CA PHE A 620 13.27 -6.16 18.32
C PHE A 620 14.66 -5.49 18.36
N ASP A 621 14.78 -4.26 17.86
CA ASP A 621 16.00 -3.45 17.84
C ASP A 621 16.19 -2.58 19.09
N GLY A 622 15.23 -2.58 19.99
CA GLY A 622 15.23 -1.73 21.19
C GLY A 622 15.02 -0.23 20.93
N GLY A 623 14.93 0.19 19.66
CA GLY A 623 14.89 1.61 19.25
C GLY A 623 13.55 2.28 19.46
N THR A 624 12.48 1.53 19.47
CA THR A 624 11.11 2.04 19.61
C THR A 624 10.38 1.38 20.78
N MET A 625 9.60 2.19 21.47
CA MET A 625 8.66 1.75 22.51
C MET A 625 7.25 1.78 21.94
N MET A 626 6.54 0.67 22.01
CA MET A 626 5.19 0.47 21.51
C MET A 626 4.20 0.43 22.66
N ASP A 627 3.11 1.19 22.56
CA ASP A 627 2.01 1.16 23.52
C ASP A 627 0.70 0.79 22.80
N ARG A 628 -0.38 0.55 23.56
CA ARG A 628 -1.71 0.29 23.01
C ARG A 628 -2.10 1.38 22.01
N GLN A 629 -2.52 0.98 20.83
CA GLN A 629 -2.88 1.92 19.78
C GLN A 629 -4.23 2.57 20.07
N ARG A 630 -4.34 3.89 19.85
CA ARG A 630 -5.60 4.64 20.00
C ARG A 630 -6.04 5.23 18.66
N SER A 631 -7.28 4.91 18.27
CA SER A 631 -7.99 5.55 17.15
C SER A 631 -9.27 6.19 17.69
N GLY A 632 -9.31 7.52 17.68
CA GLY A 632 -10.46 8.24 18.25
C GLY A 632 -10.70 7.92 19.71
N THR A 633 -11.85 7.34 20.01
CA THR A 633 -12.23 6.93 21.36
C THR A 633 -11.83 5.49 21.69
N ARG A 634 -11.52 4.65 20.69
CA ARG A 634 -11.15 3.26 20.88
C ARG A 634 -9.66 3.08 21.15
N VAL A 635 -9.35 2.18 22.08
CA VAL A 635 -7.97 1.71 22.38
C VAL A 635 -7.91 0.24 22.03
N TYR A 636 -6.93 -0.13 21.19
CA TYR A 636 -6.73 -1.49 20.74
C TYR A 636 -5.65 -2.19 21.57
N ASP A 637 -5.94 -3.43 21.95
CA ASP A 637 -5.05 -4.35 22.65
C ASP A 637 -5.09 -5.70 21.94
N ILE A 638 -3.96 -6.19 21.41
CA ILE A 638 -3.92 -7.43 20.64
C ILE A 638 -4.46 -8.64 21.42
N ASN A 639 -4.33 -8.62 22.73
CA ASN A 639 -4.81 -9.71 23.58
C ASN A 639 -6.34 -9.88 23.54
N THR A 640 -7.08 -8.80 23.28
CA THR A 640 -8.55 -8.74 23.30
C THR A 640 -9.17 -8.38 21.96
N ASP A 641 -8.45 -7.67 21.11
CA ASP A 641 -8.94 -7.20 19.80
C ASP A 641 -8.38 -8.01 18.63
N GLY A 642 -7.35 -8.85 18.85
CA GLY A 642 -6.64 -9.55 17.78
C GLY A 642 -5.98 -8.57 16.79
N MET A 643 -5.78 -9.02 15.58
CA MET A 643 -5.24 -8.20 14.49
C MET A 643 -6.33 -7.33 13.86
N ALA A 644 -6.83 -6.37 14.63
CA ALA A 644 -7.92 -5.51 14.19
C ALA A 644 -7.59 -4.60 13.00
N HIS A 645 -6.33 -4.17 12.87
CA HIS A 645 -5.84 -3.33 11.77
C HIS A 645 -4.33 -3.42 11.62
N TYR A 646 -3.81 -2.98 10.49
CA TYR A 646 -2.39 -3.10 10.11
C TYR A 646 -1.40 -2.54 11.15
N GLY A 647 -1.79 -1.53 11.89
CA GLY A 647 -0.96 -0.95 12.94
C GLY A 647 -0.64 -1.88 14.12
N LEU A 648 -1.28 -3.05 14.21
CA LEU A 648 -1.04 -4.04 15.27
C LEU A 648 -0.04 -5.14 14.86
N PHE A 649 0.57 -5.09 13.66
CA PHE A 649 1.62 -6.05 13.29
C PHE A 649 2.82 -6.07 14.23
N PRO A 650 3.30 -4.94 14.79
CA PRO A 650 4.32 -5.00 15.84
C PRO A 650 3.88 -5.81 17.07
N ASP A 651 2.60 -5.69 17.45
CA ASP A 651 2.00 -6.41 18.57
C ASP A 651 1.86 -7.90 18.24
N TYR A 652 1.52 -8.23 16.99
CA TYR A 652 1.49 -9.59 16.47
C TYR A 652 2.86 -10.27 16.58
N VAL A 653 3.93 -9.58 16.18
CA VAL A 653 5.30 -10.11 16.31
C VAL A 653 5.68 -10.31 17.78
N GLU A 654 5.27 -9.41 18.68
CA GLU A 654 5.49 -9.62 20.12
C GLU A 654 4.67 -10.81 20.66
N ASP A 655 3.45 -11.03 20.13
CA ASP A 655 2.65 -12.20 20.50
C ASP A 655 3.27 -13.50 19.96
N LEU A 656 3.81 -13.51 18.73
CA LEU A 656 4.61 -14.62 18.19
C LEU A 656 5.80 -14.96 19.12
N ARG A 657 6.51 -13.94 19.59
CA ARG A 657 7.60 -14.11 20.57
C ARG A 657 7.13 -14.79 21.85
N LYS A 658 5.93 -14.45 22.31
CA LYS A 658 5.33 -15.06 23.50
C LYS A 658 4.93 -16.52 23.25
N VAL A 659 4.30 -16.79 22.10
CA VAL A 659 3.82 -18.14 21.74
C VAL A 659 4.99 -19.10 21.53
N ALA A 660 6.04 -18.68 20.84
CA ALA A 660 7.25 -19.49 20.61
C ALA A 660 8.07 -19.78 21.90
N GLY A 661 7.74 -19.16 23.02
CA GLY A 661 8.32 -19.46 24.33
C GLY A 661 9.84 -19.37 24.37
N THR A 662 10.54 -20.48 24.53
CA THR A 662 12.01 -20.52 24.54
C THR A 662 12.65 -20.14 23.20
N GLN A 663 11.94 -20.33 22.09
CA GLN A 663 12.36 -19.95 20.75
C GLN A 663 11.91 -18.52 20.36
N GLY A 664 11.25 -17.80 21.28
CA GLY A 664 10.69 -16.47 21.00
C GLY A 664 11.71 -15.43 20.50
N SER A 665 12.95 -15.49 20.94
CA SER A 665 14.01 -14.62 20.43
C SER A 665 14.45 -15.02 19.02
N GLN A 666 14.40 -16.31 18.68
CA GLN A 666 14.81 -16.82 17.38
C GLN A 666 13.79 -16.44 16.31
N ILE A 667 12.48 -16.69 16.53
CA ILE A 667 11.45 -16.33 15.55
C ILE A 667 11.47 -14.82 15.24
N VAL A 668 11.68 -13.96 16.25
CA VAL A 668 11.78 -12.50 16.04
C VAL A 668 13.06 -12.15 15.27
N ALA A 669 14.19 -12.86 15.50
CA ALA A 669 15.41 -12.65 14.74
C ALA A 669 15.22 -13.05 13.26
N ASP A 670 14.62 -14.20 13.01
CA ASP A 670 14.36 -14.72 11.66
C ASP A 670 13.38 -13.82 10.88
N LEU A 671 12.34 -13.29 11.54
CA LEU A 671 11.47 -12.28 10.96
C LEU A 671 12.22 -10.96 10.66
N ALA A 672 13.13 -10.55 11.55
CA ALA A 672 13.93 -9.34 11.35
C ALA A 672 14.99 -9.49 10.25
N ASP A 673 15.47 -10.70 9.98
CA ASP A 673 16.37 -11.00 8.88
C ASP A 673 15.62 -11.20 7.55
N GLY A 674 14.27 -11.29 7.59
CA GLY A 674 13.40 -11.42 6.43
C GLY A 674 13.63 -10.35 5.37
N ALA A 675 13.81 -9.07 5.77
CA ALA A 675 14.05 -7.98 4.82
C ALA A 675 15.34 -8.20 4.01
N GLU A 676 16.42 -8.65 4.63
CA GLU A 676 17.67 -8.94 3.94
C GLU A 676 17.52 -10.12 2.97
N VAL A 677 16.87 -11.19 3.43
CA VAL A 677 16.65 -12.39 2.60
C VAL A 677 15.75 -12.06 1.41
N TYR A 678 14.67 -11.29 1.59
CA TYR A 678 13.82 -10.84 0.50
C TYR A 678 14.60 -10.01 -0.54
N LEU A 679 15.42 -9.06 -0.09
CA LEU A 679 16.23 -8.25 -1.01
C LEU A 679 17.29 -9.07 -1.74
N GLN A 680 17.87 -10.08 -1.09
CA GLN A 680 18.82 -10.98 -1.75
C GLN A 680 18.12 -11.86 -2.79
N THR A 681 16.93 -12.38 -2.47
CA THR A 681 16.05 -13.12 -3.39
C THR A 681 15.75 -12.28 -4.63
N TRP A 682 15.26 -11.06 -4.45
CA TRP A 682 14.97 -10.15 -5.54
C TRP A 682 16.23 -9.73 -6.31
N ALA A 683 17.35 -9.45 -5.64
CA ALA A 683 18.59 -9.07 -6.32
C ALA A 683 19.17 -10.19 -7.21
N ARG A 684 18.99 -11.46 -6.83
CA ARG A 684 19.37 -12.59 -7.68
C ARG A 684 18.50 -12.70 -8.92
N ALA A 685 17.20 -12.47 -8.78
CA ALA A 685 16.25 -12.42 -9.91
C ALA A 685 16.58 -11.26 -10.86
N ASP A 686 16.74 -10.05 -10.31
CA ASP A 686 17.06 -8.83 -11.07
C ASP A 686 18.39 -8.93 -11.84
N ALA A 687 19.38 -9.62 -11.25
CA ALA A 687 20.68 -9.86 -11.91
C ALA A 687 20.63 -10.96 -13.00
N HIS A 688 19.54 -11.73 -13.10
CA HIS A 688 19.38 -12.82 -14.07
C HIS A 688 18.74 -12.35 -15.38
N THR A 689 18.43 -11.07 -15.51
CA THR A 689 17.93 -10.49 -16.77
C THR A 689 18.94 -10.78 -17.89
N GLY A 690 18.51 -11.55 -18.93
CA GLY A 690 19.34 -12.12 -19.97
C GLY A 690 19.94 -11.12 -20.96
#